data_f503b86ac2b558db9e487df3f0659578
#
_entry.id   f503b86ac2b558db9e487df3f0659578
#
_cell.length_a   1.000
_cell.length_b   1.000
_cell.length_c   1.000
_cell.angle_alpha   90.00
_cell.angle_beta   90.00
_cell.angle_gamma   90.00
#
_symmetry.space_group_name_H-M   'P 1'
#
loop_
_entity.id
_entity.type
_entity.pdbx_description
1 polymer ?
#
loop_
_entity_poly.entity_id
_entity_poly.type
_entity_poly.pdbx_seq_one_letter_code
_entity_poly.pdbx_strand_id
1 'polypeptide(L)'
;MADGARRVMIVFQIVGDEMARKSTVDVNRRGFLGSLAAASTGAVAAAVPGAQAADPVTGKPAPEAGDKPRGAMPPSAAETAAEFGAPGKAVVSTAVSCGSDFMVDVLKSLDIDYLFANTASSFRGLQESIVNYAGNKKPEFITCMHEESSVGMAHGYFKASGKMQAMACHGTVGLQHASMALYNAYCDRVPVLAFLGNLAVANQRANATDWRHSAQDPAAMVRDFTKWDDQPLSLQSFAESTVRGYKLAMTPPMAPVALVADAELQEMELHERAKLVIPRLTAMSPPQGETGAVREAAKLLVAAEHPVIIADRLARTQAGMDRLVELAELLNAPVIDQATRQNFPNTHYLCQSANSAALVRGADVILGLEVTDFWGQINQYVLAEHGFSSKVKGPAKTITLGTTDIFMKSNYQDFQRYPAVDISITGDGEATLPSLIEEVRRGLSNDRKTALGARADGFRKAHAASFEAARAAAANGWDTSPVSTARLCMELWQAIKAEDWALVSVGASPGFVSNWPHRLWSIEKQYQYLGVSSGGGVGYGLPAAVGAGLANKKLGRFSVNIQCDGDFMYAPGALWSAAHHRVPLLSVMHNNRAYGAEAMLVQHMANRRNRPIKPVDIGTVIDDPPINYAKLAQGMGVYAEGPITDPKDLAPALNRAVAVVKRGEPALVDVVTQMR
;
A
#
# COMPACT_ATOMS: atom_id res chain seq x y z
N MET A 1 -35.04 -48.89 16.89
CA MET A 1 -36.21 -48.11 16.51
C MET A 1 -35.71 -46.83 15.98
N ALA A 2 -35.36 -46.73 14.72
CA ALA A 2 -36.18 -46.50 13.55
C ALA A 2 -36.80 -45.12 13.55
N ASP A 3 -36.24 -44.34 12.67
CA ASP A 3 -36.81 -43.52 11.56
C ASP A 3 -36.93 -42.04 11.85
N GLY A 4 -36.47 -41.13 11.01
CA GLY A 4 -36.79 -40.71 9.71
C GLY A 4 -36.05 -39.46 9.23
N ALA A 5 -35.17 -39.67 8.30
CA ALA A 5 -34.65 -38.60 7.48
C ALA A 5 -35.65 -38.19 6.37
N ARG A 6 -36.07 -36.93 6.29
CA ARG A 6 -36.78 -36.40 5.12
C ARG A 6 -35.84 -35.53 4.30
N ARG A 7 -35.43 -36.04 3.15
CA ARG A 7 -34.87 -35.26 2.04
C ARG A 7 -36.00 -34.55 1.33
N VAL A 8 -35.87 -33.23 1.16
CA VAL A 8 -36.68 -32.47 0.20
C VAL A 8 -35.89 -32.43 -1.11
N MET A 9 -36.41 -33.06 -2.12
CA MET A 9 -35.90 -33.05 -3.49
C MET A 9 -36.80 -32.08 -4.29
N ILE A 10 -36.25 -30.99 -4.77
CA ILE A 10 -36.95 -30.09 -5.70
C ILE A 10 -36.64 -30.56 -7.11
N VAL A 11 -37.68 -31.06 -7.80
CA VAL A 11 -37.60 -31.49 -9.19
C VAL A 11 -37.97 -30.30 -10.07
N PHE A 12 -37.04 -29.83 -10.90
CA PHE A 12 -37.35 -28.99 -12.04
C PHE A 12 -37.68 -29.86 -13.24
N GLN A 13 -38.90 -29.81 -13.66
CA GLN A 13 -39.39 -30.47 -14.87
C GLN A 13 -39.13 -29.55 -16.06
N ILE A 14 -38.23 -29.93 -16.94
CA ILE A 14 -38.00 -29.28 -18.23
C ILE A 14 -38.81 -30.08 -19.26
N VAL A 15 -39.75 -29.40 -19.87
CA VAL A 15 -40.47 -29.92 -21.05
C VAL A 15 -39.51 -29.81 -22.25
N GLY A 16 -39.09 -30.94 -22.78
CA GLY A 16 -38.46 -31.03 -24.07
C GLY A 16 -39.42 -31.68 -25.04
N ASP A 17 -39.49 -31.16 -26.25
CA ASP A 17 -39.56 -32.02 -27.42
C ASP A 17 -39.31 -31.28 -28.74
N GLU A 18 -38.57 -31.99 -29.59
CA GLU A 18 -38.50 -31.92 -31.07
C GLU A 18 -37.73 -30.75 -31.72
N MET A 19 -36.52 -30.89 -32.21
CA MET A 19 -36.24 -31.48 -33.52
C MET A 19 -34.72 -31.71 -33.73
N ALA A 20 -34.37 -32.95 -33.84
CA ALA A 20 -33.05 -33.35 -34.35
C ALA A 20 -33.04 -33.21 -35.89
N ARG A 21 -32.21 -32.36 -36.45
CA ARG A 21 -31.62 -32.51 -37.77
C ARG A 21 -30.14 -32.20 -37.73
N LYS A 22 -29.35 -33.22 -37.97
CA LYS A 22 -27.92 -33.16 -38.19
C LYS A 22 -27.60 -32.29 -39.39
N SER A 23 -26.71 -31.30 -39.22
CA SER A 23 -25.79 -30.87 -40.26
C SER A 23 -24.46 -30.49 -39.58
N THR A 24 -23.48 -31.33 -39.71
CA THR A 24 -22.10 -31.03 -39.42
C THR A 24 -21.59 -30.09 -40.49
N VAL A 25 -21.42 -28.84 -40.16
CA VAL A 25 -20.65 -27.90 -40.99
C VAL A 25 -19.30 -27.73 -40.32
N ASP A 26 -18.26 -28.27 -40.97
CA ASP A 26 -16.88 -28.12 -40.58
C ASP A 26 -16.45 -26.68 -40.98
N VAL A 27 -16.44 -25.76 -40.01
CA VAL A 27 -16.03 -24.36 -40.24
C VAL A 27 -14.55 -24.25 -39.91
N ASN A 28 -13.72 -24.26 -40.93
CA ASN A 28 -12.30 -23.99 -40.76
C ASN A 28 -12.07 -22.49 -40.45
N ARG A 29 -10.95 -22.21 -39.80
CA ARG A 29 -10.57 -20.87 -39.29
C ARG A 29 -10.54 -19.75 -40.36
N ARG A 30 -10.40 -20.11 -41.62
CA ARG A 30 -10.42 -19.14 -42.77
C ARG A 30 -11.84 -18.79 -43.21
N GLY A 31 -12.81 -19.69 -43.09
CA GLY A 31 -14.22 -19.42 -43.37
C GLY A 31 -14.88 -18.52 -42.32
N PHE A 32 -14.47 -18.62 -41.06
CA PHE A 32 -14.97 -17.78 -39.98
C PHE A 32 -14.53 -16.31 -40.12
N LEU A 33 -13.29 -16.06 -40.55
CA LEU A 33 -12.79 -14.69 -40.77
C LEU A 33 -13.38 -14.04 -42.03
N GLY A 34 -13.75 -14.83 -43.04
CA GLY A 34 -14.40 -14.35 -44.23
C GLY A 34 -15.86 -13.91 -43.99
N SER A 35 -16.58 -14.57 -43.10
CA SER A 35 -17.97 -14.20 -42.78
C SER A 35 -18.08 -12.98 -41.86
N LEU A 36 -17.08 -12.67 -41.06
CA LEU A 36 -17.02 -11.44 -40.26
C LEU A 36 -16.71 -10.19 -41.11
N ALA A 37 -15.96 -10.33 -42.21
CA ALA A 37 -15.72 -9.24 -43.17
C ALA A 37 -16.94 -8.88 -44.03
N ALA A 38 -17.84 -9.83 -44.23
CA ALA A 38 -19.06 -9.62 -45.04
C ALA A 38 -20.23 -9.00 -44.25
N ALA A 39 -20.20 -9.04 -42.91
CA ALA A 39 -21.26 -8.52 -42.07
C ALA A 39 -21.13 -7.03 -41.72
N SER A 40 -20.03 -6.39 -42.06
CA SER A 40 -19.73 -4.96 -41.75
C SER A 40 -19.97 -4.00 -42.94
N THR A 41 -20.49 -4.48 -44.08
CA THR A 41 -20.69 -3.64 -45.29
C THR A 41 -22.15 -3.54 -45.72
N GLY A 42 -23.11 -3.65 -44.82
CA GLY A 42 -24.52 -3.54 -45.07
C GLY A 42 -25.17 -2.19 -44.72
N ALA A 43 -24.53 -1.07 -44.98
CA ALA A 43 -25.19 0.24 -45.01
C ALA A 43 -25.49 0.57 -46.48
N VAL A 44 -26.74 0.39 -46.87
CA VAL A 44 -27.24 0.83 -48.17
C VAL A 44 -27.19 2.35 -48.26
N ALA A 45 -26.15 2.88 -48.87
CA ALA A 45 -26.14 4.27 -49.32
C ALA A 45 -26.98 4.36 -50.59
N ALA A 46 -28.19 4.97 -50.53
CA ALA A 46 -28.92 5.39 -51.70
C ALA A 46 -28.08 6.42 -52.47
N ALA A 47 -27.53 6.03 -53.61
CA ALA A 47 -26.75 6.90 -54.46
C ALA A 47 -27.61 7.99 -55.07
N VAL A 48 -27.39 9.23 -54.70
CA VAL A 48 -27.82 10.42 -55.45
C VAL A 48 -26.71 10.65 -56.51
N PRO A 49 -27.05 10.63 -57.82
CA PRO A 49 -26.03 10.84 -58.85
C PRO A 49 -25.50 12.27 -58.77
N GLY A 50 -24.23 12.44 -58.55
CA GLY A 50 -23.52 13.70 -58.78
C GLY A 50 -22.90 14.43 -57.60
N ALA A 51 -23.01 13.91 -56.38
CA ALA A 51 -22.28 14.53 -55.23
C ALA A 51 -21.06 13.68 -54.89
N GLN A 52 -19.84 14.21 -55.11
CA GLN A 52 -18.64 13.65 -54.55
C GLN A 52 -18.69 13.85 -53.00
N ALA A 53 -18.57 12.76 -52.25
CA ALA A 53 -18.49 12.82 -50.79
C ALA A 53 -17.25 13.58 -50.39
N ALA A 54 -17.38 14.63 -49.58
CA ALA A 54 -16.27 15.36 -49.00
C ALA A 54 -15.72 14.60 -47.78
N ASP A 55 -14.42 14.67 -47.56
CA ASP A 55 -13.76 14.18 -46.37
C ASP A 55 -14.35 14.96 -45.13
N PRO A 56 -14.96 14.27 -44.17
CA PRO A 56 -15.63 14.91 -43.04
C PRO A 56 -14.68 15.72 -42.12
N VAL A 57 -13.38 15.50 -42.25
CA VAL A 57 -12.37 16.18 -41.41
C VAL A 57 -11.77 17.42 -42.12
N THR A 58 -11.57 17.38 -43.41
CA THR A 58 -10.85 18.42 -44.16
C THR A 58 -11.74 19.24 -45.10
N GLY A 59 -13.01 18.85 -45.30
CA GLY A 59 -13.95 19.50 -46.26
C GLY A 59 -13.49 19.41 -47.72
N LYS A 60 -12.51 18.63 -48.06
CA LYS A 60 -12.03 18.41 -49.43
C LYS A 60 -12.77 17.23 -50.09
N PRO A 61 -12.95 17.22 -51.42
CA PRO A 61 -13.51 16.09 -52.12
C PRO A 61 -12.73 14.81 -51.86
N ALA A 62 -13.45 13.67 -51.61
CA ALA A 62 -12.77 12.38 -51.46
C ALA A 62 -11.95 12.04 -52.76
N PRO A 63 -10.78 11.43 -52.63
CA PRO A 63 -10.00 11.04 -53.79
C PRO A 63 -10.71 10.05 -54.68
N GLU A 64 -10.57 10.19 -56.00
CA GLU A 64 -11.18 9.31 -56.98
C GLU A 64 -10.79 7.85 -56.78
N ALA A 65 -11.72 6.93 -57.07
CA ALA A 65 -11.50 5.50 -56.92
C ALA A 65 -10.40 5.05 -57.92
N GLY A 66 -9.20 4.80 -57.39
CA GLY A 66 -8.01 4.40 -58.14
C GLY A 66 -6.67 4.91 -57.54
N ASP A 67 -6.71 5.90 -56.64
CA ASP A 67 -5.53 6.35 -55.93
C ASP A 67 -5.13 5.33 -54.84
N LYS A 68 -3.85 4.96 -54.82
CA LYS A 68 -3.29 4.16 -53.74
C LYS A 68 -3.55 4.93 -52.42
N PRO A 69 -3.94 4.26 -51.31
CA PRO A 69 -4.13 4.92 -50.05
C PRO A 69 -2.85 5.71 -49.71
N ARG A 70 -2.96 7.03 -49.67
CA ARG A 70 -1.89 7.89 -49.20
C ARG A 70 -1.75 7.69 -47.74
N GLY A 71 -0.53 7.58 -47.22
CA GLY A 71 -0.28 7.61 -45.79
C GLY A 71 -0.92 8.85 -45.16
N ALA A 72 -1.24 8.79 -43.89
CA ALA A 72 -1.74 9.94 -43.15
C ALA A 72 -0.80 11.14 -43.36
N MET A 73 -1.37 12.29 -43.68
CA MET A 73 -0.59 13.53 -43.73
C MET A 73 -0.25 13.94 -42.29
N PRO A 74 0.99 14.36 -42.02
CA PRO A 74 1.31 14.89 -40.72
C PRO A 74 0.46 16.14 -40.42
N PRO A 75 0.06 16.37 -39.17
CA PRO A 75 -0.69 17.55 -38.84
C PRO A 75 0.12 18.81 -39.20
N SER A 76 -0.57 19.90 -39.57
CA SER A 76 0.05 21.17 -39.86
C SER A 76 0.77 21.72 -38.60
N ALA A 77 1.70 22.64 -38.80
CA ALA A 77 2.38 23.31 -37.68
C ALA A 77 1.39 24.00 -36.72
N ALA A 78 0.25 24.50 -37.24
CA ALA A 78 -0.78 25.14 -36.44
C ALA A 78 -1.55 24.10 -35.59
N GLU A 79 -1.90 22.95 -36.15
CA GLU A 79 -2.54 21.83 -35.44
C GLU A 79 -1.59 21.26 -34.38
N THR A 80 -0.31 21.05 -34.73
CA THR A 80 0.71 20.61 -33.79
C THR A 80 0.89 21.61 -32.65
N ALA A 81 0.91 22.91 -32.93
CA ALA A 81 1.02 23.93 -31.91
C ALA A 81 -0.22 24.01 -31.02
N ALA A 82 -1.40 23.74 -31.56
CA ALA A 82 -2.67 23.67 -30.77
C ALA A 82 -2.73 22.46 -29.87
N GLU A 83 -2.29 21.28 -30.34
CA GLU A 83 -2.33 20.01 -29.57
C GLU A 83 -1.18 19.87 -28.57
N PHE A 84 0.04 20.31 -28.96
CA PHE A 84 1.24 20.18 -28.13
C PHE A 84 1.72 21.50 -27.50
N GLY A 85 0.95 22.56 -27.63
CA GLY A 85 1.18 23.80 -26.91
C GLY A 85 1.15 23.58 -25.40
N ALA A 86 1.92 24.37 -24.64
CA ALA A 86 1.84 24.33 -23.20
C ALA A 86 0.38 24.47 -22.74
N PRO A 87 -0.10 23.65 -21.79
CA PRO A 87 -1.44 23.82 -21.24
C PRO A 87 -1.68 25.26 -20.84
N GLY A 88 -2.85 25.80 -21.16
CA GLY A 88 -3.23 27.14 -20.73
C GLY A 88 -3.01 27.30 -19.22
N LYS A 89 -2.58 28.47 -18.79
CA LYS A 89 -2.49 28.75 -17.35
C LYS A 89 -3.89 28.65 -16.75
N ALA A 90 -4.02 27.89 -15.66
CA ALA A 90 -5.26 27.83 -14.92
C ALA A 90 -5.72 29.25 -14.54
N VAL A 91 -6.93 29.61 -14.91
CA VAL A 91 -7.57 30.85 -14.48
C VAL A 91 -8.21 30.58 -13.13
N VAL A 92 -7.54 30.96 -12.05
CA VAL A 92 -8.06 30.76 -10.70
C VAL A 92 -9.29 31.62 -10.50
N SER A 93 -10.47 31.00 -10.38
CA SER A 93 -11.68 31.68 -9.94
C SER A 93 -11.74 31.69 -8.42
N THR A 94 -12.05 32.82 -7.82
CA THR A 94 -12.23 32.94 -6.36
C THR A 94 -13.71 32.87 -5.95
N ALA A 95 -14.61 32.89 -6.92
CA ALA A 95 -16.05 32.80 -6.68
C ALA A 95 -16.50 31.33 -6.77
N VAL A 96 -17.05 30.80 -5.69
CA VAL A 96 -17.67 29.47 -5.68
C VAL A 96 -18.93 29.51 -6.54
N SER A 97 -18.98 28.71 -7.59
CA SER A 97 -20.09 28.68 -8.55
C SER A 97 -20.80 27.34 -8.64
N CYS A 98 -20.18 26.26 -8.24
CA CYS A 98 -20.72 24.92 -8.34
C CYS A 98 -20.42 24.06 -7.09
N GLY A 99 -21.05 22.89 -7.03
CA GLY A 99 -20.92 21.99 -5.91
C GLY A 99 -19.50 21.49 -5.68
N SER A 100 -18.75 21.21 -6.75
CA SER A 100 -17.36 20.75 -6.64
C SER A 100 -16.41 21.83 -6.12
N ASP A 101 -16.66 23.13 -6.36
CA ASP A 101 -15.89 24.20 -5.72
C ASP A 101 -16.06 24.15 -4.21
N PHE A 102 -17.29 23.94 -3.73
CA PHE A 102 -17.54 23.76 -2.31
C PHE A 102 -16.88 22.49 -1.75
N MET A 103 -16.88 21.39 -2.51
CA MET A 103 -16.16 20.15 -2.12
C MET A 103 -14.66 20.41 -1.95
N VAL A 104 -14.06 21.19 -2.84
CA VAL A 104 -12.65 21.62 -2.72
C VAL A 104 -12.42 22.45 -1.46
N ASP A 105 -13.33 23.36 -1.11
CA ASP A 105 -13.23 24.11 0.15
C ASP A 105 -13.28 23.19 1.38
N VAL A 106 -14.08 22.13 1.34
CA VAL A 106 -14.09 21.09 2.41
C VAL A 106 -12.72 20.44 2.53
N LEU A 107 -12.10 20.04 1.39
CA LEU A 107 -10.75 19.44 1.40
C LEU A 107 -9.69 20.40 1.95
N LYS A 108 -9.77 21.68 1.56
CA LYS A 108 -8.88 22.74 2.10
C LYS A 108 -9.02 22.89 3.61
N SER A 109 -10.24 22.82 4.14
CA SER A 109 -10.52 22.94 5.58
C SER A 109 -9.91 21.81 6.42
N LEU A 110 -9.68 20.64 5.80
CA LEU A 110 -9.04 19.47 6.39
C LEU A 110 -7.53 19.43 6.17
N ASP A 111 -6.97 20.47 5.59
CA ASP A 111 -5.55 20.61 5.29
C ASP A 111 -5.00 19.49 4.37
N ILE A 112 -5.83 18.98 3.45
CA ILE A 112 -5.42 18.01 2.44
C ILE A 112 -4.48 18.69 1.43
N ASP A 113 -3.26 18.17 1.29
CA ASP A 113 -2.26 18.71 0.37
C ASP A 113 -2.43 18.18 -1.05
N TYR A 114 -2.81 16.91 -1.18
CA TYR A 114 -2.85 16.20 -2.45
C TYR A 114 -4.15 15.41 -2.62
N LEU A 115 -4.62 15.37 -3.87
CA LEU A 115 -5.58 14.38 -4.33
C LEU A 115 -4.89 13.48 -5.34
N PHE A 116 -4.70 12.22 -5.00
CA PHE A 116 -4.12 11.20 -5.88
C PHE A 116 -5.20 10.56 -6.73
N ALA A 117 -5.07 10.63 -8.05
CA ALA A 117 -6.10 10.05 -8.91
C ALA A 117 -5.57 9.63 -10.29
N ASN A 118 -6.12 8.53 -10.82
CA ASN A 118 -6.24 8.31 -12.24
C ASN A 118 -7.52 9.03 -12.68
N THR A 119 -7.42 9.92 -13.67
CA THR A 119 -8.55 10.77 -14.08
C THR A 119 -9.77 9.95 -14.51
N ALA A 120 -10.97 10.43 -14.18
CA ALA A 120 -12.20 9.72 -14.50
C ALA A 120 -13.39 10.66 -14.67
N SER A 121 -14.29 10.34 -15.60
CA SER A 121 -15.46 11.17 -15.92
C SER A 121 -16.43 11.32 -14.75
N SER A 122 -16.53 10.37 -13.85
CA SER A 122 -17.46 10.43 -12.72
C SER A 122 -17.06 11.38 -11.60
N PHE A 123 -15.83 11.92 -11.63
CA PHE A 123 -15.42 13.02 -10.74
C PHE A 123 -14.80 14.20 -11.51
N ARG A 124 -15.22 14.40 -12.76
CA ARG A 124 -14.74 15.50 -13.62
C ARG A 124 -14.95 16.88 -13.00
N GLY A 125 -16.07 17.08 -12.30
CA GLY A 125 -16.36 18.34 -11.61
C GLY A 125 -15.33 18.63 -10.52
N LEU A 126 -15.05 17.64 -9.66
CA LEU A 126 -14.06 17.77 -8.60
C LEU A 126 -12.65 18.05 -9.15
N GLN A 127 -12.25 17.35 -10.22
CA GLN A 127 -10.97 17.58 -10.88
C GLN A 127 -10.86 18.99 -11.47
N GLU A 128 -11.91 19.42 -12.19
CA GLU A 128 -11.98 20.78 -12.78
C GLU A 128 -11.84 21.85 -11.70
N SER A 129 -12.58 21.73 -10.58
CA SER A 129 -12.51 22.69 -9.48
C SER A 129 -11.14 22.70 -8.78
N ILE A 130 -10.47 21.56 -8.63
CA ILE A 130 -9.10 21.52 -8.10
C ILE A 130 -8.17 22.33 -9.01
N VAL A 131 -8.31 22.21 -10.34
CA VAL A 131 -7.44 22.86 -11.31
C VAL A 131 -7.78 24.36 -11.43
N ASN A 132 -9.03 24.70 -11.76
CA ASN A 132 -9.41 26.05 -12.13
C ASN A 132 -9.88 26.91 -10.96
N TYR A 133 -10.57 26.34 -9.96
CA TYR A 133 -10.99 27.07 -8.76
C TYR A 133 -9.87 27.14 -7.72
N ALA A 134 -9.15 26.03 -7.45
CA ALA A 134 -8.06 26.00 -6.47
C ALA A 134 -6.68 26.28 -7.07
N GLY A 135 -6.56 26.42 -8.38
CA GLY A 135 -5.30 26.68 -9.09
C GLY A 135 -4.29 25.54 -8.99
N ASN A 136 -4.77 24.32 -8.77
CA ASN A 136 -3.98 23.10 -8.59
C ASN A 136 -2.86 23.23 -7.52
N LYS A 137 -3.18 23.84 -6.38
CA LYS A 137 -2.18 24.10 -5.31
C LYS A 137 -2.48 23.37 -4.03
N LYS A 138 -3.75 23.39 -3.59
CA LYS A 138 -4.17 22.75 -2.33
C LYS A 138 -5.67 22.44 -2.36
N PRO A 139 -6.03 21.15 -2.54
CA PRO A 139 -5.12 20.07 -2.87
C PRO A 139 -4.51 20.23 -4.27
N GLU A 140 -3.28 19.74 -4.45
CA GLU A 140 -2.70 19.54 -5.76
C GLU A 140 -3.15 18.19 -6.33
N PHE A 141 -3.56 18.16 -7.59
CA PHE A 141 -3.93 16.93 -8.27
C PHE A 141 -2.66 16.18 -8.71
N ILE A 142 -2.45 15.00 -8.14
CA ILE A 142 -1.33 14.12 -8.50
C ILE A 142 -1.82 13.08 -9.49
N THR A 143 -1.31 13.16 -10.71
CA THR A 143 -1.66 12.24 -11.78
C THR A 143 -1.06 10.86 -11.53
N CYS A 144 -1.94 9.88 -11.35
CA CYS A 144 -1.60 8.47 -11.20
C CYS A 144 -2.00 7.71 -12.45
N MET A 145 -1.22 6.71 -12.84
CA MET A 145 -1.49 5.90 -14.02
C MET A 145 -2.44 4.72 -13.76
N HIS A 146 -2.82 4.52 -12.50
CA HIS A 146 -3.70 3.44 -12.05
C HIS A 146 -4.28 3.79 -10.67
N GLU A 147 -5.48 3.33 -10.36
CA GLU A 147 -6.15 3.64 -9.09
C GLU A 147 -5.49 2.97 -7.88
N GLU A 148 -4.92 1.79 -8.08
CA GLU A 148 -4.07 1.14 -7.07
C GLU A 148 -2.90 2.04 -6.67
N SER A 149 -2.25 2.67 -7.67
CA SER A 149 -1.17 3.62 -7.43
C SER A 149 -1.64 4.85 -6.66
N SER A 150 -2.88 5.31 -6.89
CA SER A 150 -3.45 6.45 -6.17
C SER A 150 -3.57 6.18 -4.68
N VAL A 151 -4.09 5.02 -4.31
CA VAL A 151 -4.18 4.59 -2.91
C VAL A 151 -2.81 4.33 -2.32
N GLY A 152 -1.91 3.63 -3.06
CA GLY A 152 -0.55 3.34 -2.62
C GLY A 152 0.25 4.61 -2.31
N MET A 153 0.12 5.65 -3.14
CA MET A 153 0.76 6.95 -2.90
C MET A 153 0.19 7.66 -1.66
N ALA A 154 -1.13 7.67 -1.47
CA ALA A 154 -1.76 8.22 -0.27
C ALA A 154 -1.30 7.48 0.99
N HIS A 155 -1.20 6.15 0.93
CA HIS A 155 -0.71 5.27 1.98
C HIS A 155 0.75 5.60 2.37
N GLY A 156 1.66 5.63 1.39
CA GLY A 156 3.07 5.94 1.62
C GLY A 156 3.28 7.36 2.14
N TYR A 157 2.52 8.34 1.63
CA TYR A 157 2.57 9.71 2.11
C TYR A 157 2.22 9.81 3.60
N PHE A 158 1.14 9.12 4.03
CA PHE A 158 0.77 9.07 5.45
C PHE A 158 1.86 8.46 6.31
N LYS A 159 2.44 7.33 5.91
CA LYS A 159 3.51 6.66 6.70
C LYS A 159 4.73 7.56 6.91
N ALA A 160 5.06 8.39 5.92
CA ALA A 160 6.20 9.31 6.01
C ALA A 160 5.90 10.59 6.79
N SER A 161 4.67 11.11 6.73
CA SER A 161 4.30 12.43 7.26
C SER A 161 3.34 12.41 8.44
N GLY A 162 2.61 11.31 8.66
CA GLY A 162 1.49 11.26 9.60
C GLY A 162 0.24 12.02 9.15
N LYS A 163 0.23 12.56 7.90
CA LYS A 163 -0.85 13.41 7.38
C LYS A 163 -1.67 12.66 6.33
N MET A 164 -2.96 12.46 6.62
CA MET A 164 -3.87 11.78 5.69
C MET A 164 -4.06 12.58 4.41
N GLN A 165 -4.13 11.89 3.28
CA GLN A 165 -4.42 12.47 1.98
C GLN A 165 -5.68 11.87 1.38
N ALA A 166 -6.16 12.51 0.30
CA ALA A 166 -7.32 12.05 -0.46
C ALA A 166 -6.90 11.30 -1.73
N MET A 167 -7.74 10.36 -2.14
CA MET A 167 -7.71 9.80 -3.49
C MET A 167 -9.10 9.85 -4.13
N ALA A 168 -9.16 9.81 -5.46
CA ALA A 168 -10.43 9.73 -6.19
C ALA A 168 -10.34 8.67 -7.30
N CYS A 169 -11.47 7.98 -7.54
CA CYS A 169 -11.61 6.98 -8.60
C CYS A 169 -13.04 6.88 -9.12
N HIS A 170 -13.24 6.22 -10.27
CA HIS A 170 -14.57 5.76 -10.65
C HIS A 170 -15.20 4.89 -9.56
N GLY A 171 -16.49 5.06 -9.29
CA GLY A 171 -17.19 4.37 -8.22
C GLY A 171 -17.30 2.85 -8.39
N THR A 172 -17.19 2.33 -9.62
CA THR A 172 -17.23 0.89 -9.87
C THR A 172 -15.90 0.39 -10.41
N VAL A 173 -15.56 0.69 -11.67
CA VAL A 173 -14.37 0.11 -12.31
C VAL A 173 -13.07 0.59 -11.69
N GLY A 174 -12.96 1.87 -11.32
CA GLY A 174 -11.78 2.40 -10.64
C GLY A 174 -11.67 1.88 -9.21
N LEU A 175 -12.81 1.73 -8.50
CA LEU A 175 -12.80 1.17 -7.15
C LEU A 175 -12.37 -0.30 -7.14
N GLN A 176 -12.75 -1.08 -8.16
CA GLN A 176 -12.26 -2.46 -8.30
C GLN A 176 -10.74 -2.50 -8.40
N HIS A 177 -10.12 -1.59 -9.18
CA HIS A 177 -8.67 -1.46 -9.26
C HIS A 177 -8.04 -0.97 -7.95
N ALA A 178 -8.69 -0.04 -7.24
CA ALA A 178 -8.20 0.51 -5.97
C ALA A 178 -8.38 -0.45 -4.78
N SER A 179 -9.28 -1.42 -4.90
CA SER A 179 -9.76 -2.27 -3.80
C SER A 179 -8.63 -2.98 -3.05
N MET A 180 -7.70 -3.62 -3.77
CA MET A 180 -6.57 -4.32 -3.15
C MET A 180 -5.67 -3.35 -2.37
N ALA A 181 -5.40 -2.15 -2.89
CA ALA A 181 -4.58 -1.17 -2.19
C ALA A 181 -5.29 -0.55 -0.97
N LEU A 182 -6.63 -0.41 -1.01
CA LEU A 182 -7.44 -0.05 0.17
C LEU A 182 -7.37 -1.13 1.24
N TYR A 183 -7.42 -2.42 0.85
CA TYR A 183 -7.21 -3.52 1.78
C TYR A 183 -5.81 -3.48 2.42
N ASN A 184 -4.77 -3.20 1.64
CA ASN A 184 -3.42 -3.00 2.16
C ASN A 184 -3.36 -1.88 3.21
N ALA A 185 -4.00 -0.73 2.94
CA ALA A 185 -4.06 0.40 3.87
C ALA A 185 -4.86 0.06 5.14
N TYR A 186 -5.96 -0.70 5.00
CA TYR A 186 -6.76 -1.19 6.12
C TYR A 186 -5.93 -2.11 7.04
N CYS A 187 -5.27 -3.11 6.49
CA CYS A 187 -4.43 -4.04 7.26
C CYS A 187 -3.24 -3.34 7.92
N ASP A 188 -2.69 -2.30 7.27
CA ASP A 188 -1.57 -1.51 7.79
C ASP A 188 -2.02 -0.39 8.76
N ARG A 189 -3.32 -0.28 9.01
CA ARG A 189 -3.93 0.75 9.85
C ARG A 189 -3.53 2.16 9.39
N VAL A 190 -3.61 2.39 8.09
CA VAL A 190 -3.31 3.67 7.46
C VAL A 190 -4.59 4.32 6.94
N PRO A 191 -4.88 5.56 7.35
CA PRO A 191 -6.07 6.27 6.90
C PRO A 191 -5.87 6.79 5.48
N VAL A 192 -6.90 6.61 4.65
CA VAL A 192 -7.03 7.17 3.31
C VAL A 192 -8.44 7.71 3.15
N LEU A 193 -8.58 8.92 2.64
CA LEU A 193 -9.88 9.52 2.31
C LEU A 193 -10.19 9.22 0.84
N ALA A 194 -11.00 8.19 0.59
CA ALA A 194 -11.31 7.74 -0.76
C ALA A 194 -12.64 8.36 -1.25
N PHE A 195 -12.59 9.11 -2.36
CA PHE A 195 -13.76 9.63 -3.07
C PHE A 195 -14.11 8.73 -4.25
N LEU A 196 -15.33 8.22 -4.25
CA LEU A 196 -15.87 7.34 -5.26
C LEU A 196 -16.80 8.15 -6.16
N GLY A 197 -16.35 8.47 -7.37
CA GLY A 197 -17.20 9.17 -8.34
C GLY A 197 -18.33 8.26 -8.79
N ASN A 198 -19.57 8.72 -8.72
CA ASN A 198 -20.75 7.95 -9.11
C ASN A 198 -21.74 8.81 -9.90
N LEU A 199 -22.64 8.18 -10.63
CA LEU A 199 -23.74 8.82 -11.33
C LEU A 199 -25.02 8.02 -11.06
N ALA A 200 -25.71 8.35 -9.97
CA ALA A 200 -26.91 7.62 -9.54
C ALA A 200 -28.21 8.28 -10.05
N VAL A 201 -28.17 9.57 -10.39
CA VAL A 201 -29.38 10.35 -10.73
C VAL A 201 -29.74 10.24 -12.20
N ALA A 202 -30.97 9.84 -12.48
CA ALA A 202 -31.47 9.60 -13.85
C ALA A 202 -31.38 10.83 -14.76
N ASN A 203 -31.51 12.04 -14.21
CA ASN A 203 -31.43 13.29 -14.97
C ASN A 203 -30.05 13.56 -15.56
N GLN A 204 -29.01 13.01 -14.97
CA GLN A 204 -27.60 13.14 -15.39
C GLN A 204 -27.18 12.05 -16.38
N ARG A 205 -28.08 11.19 -16.79
CA ARG A 205 -27.82 10.07 -17.73
C ARG A 205 -27.53 10.54 -19.17
N ALA A 206 -26.74 11.55 -19.36
CA ALA A 206 -26.33 12.03 -20.68
C ALA A 206 -25.22 11.18 -21.31
N ASN A 207 -24.36 10.57 -20.51
CA ASN A 207 -23.18 9.83 -20.96
C ASN A 207 -23.31 8.33 -20.64
N ALA A 208 -23.34 7.50 -21.69
CA ALA A 208 -23.46 6.04 -21.54
C ALA A 208 -22.25 5.41 -20.80
N THR A 209 -21.06 6.03 -20.86
CA THR A 209 -19.87 5.55 -20.18
C THR A 209 -20.00 5.71 -18.67
N ASP A 210 -20.41 6.88 -18.19
CA ASP A 210 -20.61 7.14 -16.76
C ASP A 210 -21.65 6.19 -16.17
N TRP A 211 -22.74 5.95 -16.88
CA TRP A 211 -23.76 4.99 -16.47
C TRP A 211 -23.22 3.56 -16.30
N ARG A 212 -22.30 3.12 -17.19
CA ARG A 212 -21.66 1.78 -17.08
C ARG A 212 -20.69 1.69 -15.90
N HIS A 213 -20.14 2.81 -15.48
CA HIS A 213 -19.17 2.89 -14.38
C HIS A 213 -19.82 3.18 -13.03
N SER A 214 -21.13 3.31 -12.97
CA SER A 214 -21.89 3.58 -11.77
C SER A 214 -22.53 2.33 -11.20
N ALA A 215 -22.67 2.28 -9.89
CA ALA A 215 -23.36 1.23 -9.15
C ALA A 215 -24.32 1.85 -8.14
N GLN A 216 -25.34 1.08 -7.75
CA GLN A 216 -26.32 1.53 -6.76
C GLN A 216 -25.69 1.80 -5.38
N ASP A 217 -24.77 0.94 -4.95
CA ASP A 217 -23.99 1.07 -3.72
C ASP A 217 -22.53 0.70 -4.01
N PRO A 218 -21.74 1.64 -4.59
CA PRO A 218 -20.36 1.34 -4.95
C PRO A 218 -19.48 1.05 -3.73
N ALA A 219 -19.75 1.66 -2.58
CA ALA A 219 -18.96 1.48 -1.38
C ALA A 219 -19.08 0.06 -0.81
N ALA A 220 -20.15 -0.69 -1.15
CA ALA A 220 -20.32 -2.08 -0.73
C ALA A 220 -19.12 -2.97 -1.11
N MET A 221 -18.42 -2.69 -2.23
CA MET A 221 -17.26 -3.47 -2.66
C MET A 221 -16.09 -3.43 -1.69
N VAL A 222 -15.98 -2.37 -0.89
CA VAL A 222 -14.85 -2.15 0.03
C VAL A 222 -15.30 -2.02 1.49
N ARG A 223 -16.58 -2.16 1.78
CA ARG A 223 -17.17 -1.97 3.10
C ARG A 223 -16.53 -2.85 4.18
N ASP A 224 -16.11 -4.04 3.83
CA ASP A 224 -15.49 -4.97 4.78
C ASP A 224 -14.07 -4.54 5.22
N PHE A 225 -13.39 -3.71 4.44
CA PHE A 225 -12.04 -3.22 4.72
C PHE A 225 -11.91 -1.70 4.62
N THR A 226 -13.00 -0.98 4.87
CA THR A 226 -13.03 0.43 5.22
C THR A 226 -13.62 0.61 6.60
N LYS A 227 -13.17 1.62 7.33
CA LYS A 227 -13.67 1.89 8.67
C LYS A 227 -15.09 2.41 8.64
N TRP A 228 -15.43 3.18 7.63
CA TRP A 228 -16.74 3.77 7.41
C TRP A 228 -16.92 4.15 5.95
N ASP A 229 -18.15 4.13 5.49
CA ASP A 229 -18.52 4.59 4.14
C ASP A 229 -19.83 5.38 4.23
N ASP A 230 -20.01 6.32 3.28
CA ASP A 230 -21.25 7.10 3.16
C ASP A 230 -21.47 7.56 1.71
N GLN A 231 -22.74 7.76 1.38
CA GLN A 231 -23.18 8.36 0.14
C GLN A 231 -24.00 9.63 0.45
N PRO A 232 -23.38 10.80 0.58
CA PRO A 232 -24.05 12.05 0.83
C PRO A 232 -25.03 12.41 -0.28
N LEU A 233 -26.26 12.82 0.09
CA LEU A 233 -27.32 13.17 -0.85
C LEU A 233 -27.48 14.70 -1.01
N SER A 234 -26.64 15.51 -0.40
CA SER A 234 -26.62 16.97 -0.52
C SER A 234 -25.22 17.49 -0.28
N LEU A 235 -24.93 18.71 -0.71
CA LEU A 235 -23.65 19.35 -0.46
C LEU A 235 -23.38 19.59 1.03
N GLN A 236 -24.41 19.90 1.82
CA GLN A 236 -24.27 20.02 3.27
C GLN A 236 -23.90 18.67 3.88
N SER A 237 -24.58 17.57 3.50
CA SER A 237 -24.21 16.24 4.01
C SER A 237 -22.84 15.78 3.50
N PHE A 238 -22.42 16.19 2.30
CA PHE A 238 -21.05 15.94 1.83
C PHE A 238 -19.99 16.57 2.78
N ALA A 239 -20.18 17.82 3.17
CA ALA A 239 -19.26 18.47 4.11
C ALA A 239 -19.25 17.78 5.48
N GLU A 240 -20.45 17.46 6.03
CA GLU A 240 -20.59 16.74 7.29
C GLU A 240 -19.90 15.37 7.25
N SER A 241 -20.16 14.61 6.20
CA SER A 241 -19.61 13.26 6.04
C SER A 241 -18.12 13.27 5.79
N THR A 242 -17.61 14.23 5.02
CA THR A 242 -16.16 14.34 4.77
C THR A 242 -15.39 14.66 6.05
N VAL A 243 -15.86 15.63 6.85
CA VAL A 243 -15.22 15.97 8.13
C VAL A 243 -15.35 14.82 9.12
N ARG A 244 -16.51 14.16 9.20
CA ARG A 244 -16.72 12.97 10.02
C ARG A 244 -15.81 11.81 9.57
N GLY A 245 -15.78 11.52 8.28
CA GLY A 245 -14.92 10.48 7.70
C GLY A 245 -13.45 10.72 8.01
N TYR A 246 -12.97 11.95 7.87
CA TYR A 246 -11.62 12.33 8.26
C TYR A 246 -11.35 12.01 9.73
N LYS A 247 -12.24 12.45 10.63
CA LYS A 247 -12.12 12.18 12.07
C LYS A 247 -12.08 10.68 12.35
N LEU A 248 -13.00 9.91 11.77
CA LEU A 248 -13.07 8.46 11.95
C LEU A 248 -11.81 7.76 11.45
N ALA A 249 -11.35 8.12 10.25
CA ALA A 249 -10.16 7.51 9.66
C ALA A 249 -8.90 7.73 10.51
N MET A 250 -8.74 8.94 11.06
CA MET A 250 -7.58 9.33 11.86
C MET A 250 -7.65 8.89 13.34
N THR A 251 -8.80 8.45 13.82
CA THR A 251 -8.92 7.92 15.19
C THR A 251 -8.44 6.47 15.24
N PRO A 252 -7.50 6.08 16.13
CA PRO A 252 -7.08 4.68 16.27
C PRO A 252 -8.23 3.72 16.65
N PRO A 253 -8.21 2.49 16.09
CA PRO A 253 -7.37 2.01 15.00
C PRO A 253 -7.68 2.75 13.69
N MET A 254 -6.65 3.36 13.10
CA MET A 254 -6.80 4.12 11.85
C MET A 254 -7.13 3.19 10.69
N ALA A 255 -7.90 3.67 9.72
CA ALA A 255 -8.19 2.89 8.50
C ALA A 255 -8.79 3.79 7.41
N PRO A 256 -8.83 3.35 6.14
CA PRO A 256 -9.49 4.06 5.06
C PRO A 256 -10.98 4.29 5.33
N VAL A 257 -11.50 5.37 4.75
CA VAL A 257 -12.94 5.65 4.65
C VAL A 257 -13.29 5.91 3.19
N ALA A 258 -14.52 5.55 2.78
CA ALA A 258 -15.01 5.72 1.43
C ALA A 258 -16.22 6.64 1.41
N LEU A 259 -16.19 7.67 0.55
CA LEU A 259 -17.27 8.63 0.39
C LEU A 259 -17.67 8.70 -1.09
N VAL A 260 -18.94 8.48 -1.36
CA VAL A 260 -19.46 8.63 -2.72
C VAL A 260 -19.61 10.11 -3.03
N ALA A 261 -18.92 10.58 -4.09
CA ALA A 261 -19.04 11.92 -4.66
C ALA A 261 -19.90 11.84 -5.93
N ASP A 262 -21.22 11.99 -5.79
CA ASP A 262 -22.13 11.91 -6.92
C ASP A 262 -21.91 13.07 -7.89
N ALA A 263 -21.94 12.79 -9.19
CA ALA A 263 -21.67 13.78 -10.24
C ALA A 263 -22.69 14.92 -10.23
N GLU A 264 -23.96 14.65 -9.89
CA GLU A 264 -24.96 15.72 -9.80
C GLU A 264 -24.60 16.73 -8.69
N LEU A 265 -24.15 16.26 -7.55
CA LEU A 265 -23.70 17.15 -6.47
C LEU A 265 -22.47 17.95 -6.86
N GLN A 266 -21.56 17.36 -7.65
CA GLN A 266 -20.36 18.04 -8.12
C GLN A 266 -20.72 19.19 -9.10
N GLU A 267 -21.66 18.92 -10.03
CA GLU A 267 -22.01 19.82 -11.15
C GLU A 267 -23.13 20.79 -10.82
N MET A 268 -23.79 20.64 -9.66
CA MET A 268 -24.87 21.51 -9.20
C MET A 268 -24.44 22.97 -9.12
N GLU A 269 -25.18 23.88 -9.77
CA GLU A 269 -24.98 25.33 -9.62
C GLU A 269 -25.31 25.78 -8.21
N LEU A 270 -24.45 26.62 -7.65
CA LEU A 270 -24.62 27.19 -6.31
C LEU A 270 -25.13 28.60 -6.36
N HIS A 271 -26.42 28.78 -6.15
CA HIS A 271 -27.03 30.09 -6.03
C HIS A 271 -26.86 30.71 -4.63
N GLU A 272 -26.72 29.91 -3.58
CA GLU A 272 -26.73 30.33 -2.18
C GLU A 272 -25.61 29.68 -1.35
N ARG A 273 -24.36 29.93 -1.72
CA ARG A 273 -23.18 29.42 -0.99
C ARG A 273 -23.19 29.76 0.50
N ALA A 274 -23.73 30.94 0.86
CA ALA A 274 -23.77 31.42 2.24
C ALA A 274 -24.57 30.53 3.19
N LYS A 275 -25.44 29.65 2.68
CA LYS A 275 -26.21 28.70 3.48
C LYS A 275 -25.46 27.39 3.79
N LEU A 276 -24.36 27.11 3.06
CA LEU A 276 -23.56 25.91 3.28
C LEU A 276 -22.48 26.15 4.32
N VAL A 277 -22.39 25.26 5.30
CA VAL A 277 -21.45 25.34 6.43
C VAL A 277 -20.50 24.15 6.38
N ILE A 278 -19.20 24.42 6.45
CA ILE A 278 -18.18 23.38 6.63
C ILE A 278 -18.00 23.18 8.14
N PRO A 279 -18.29 21.99 8.69
CA PRO A 279 -18.08 21.73 10.11
C PRO A 279 -16.61 21.90 10.51
N ARG A 280 -16.38 22.45 11.69
CA ARG A 280 -15.04 22.50 12.24
C ARG A 280 -14.60 21.09 12.67
N LEU A 281 -13.42 20.66 12.21
CA LEU A 281 -12.82 19.41 12.67
C LEU A 281 -12.54 19.50 14.18
N THR A 282 -13.12 18.58 14.95
CA THR A 282 -12.83 18.45 16.38
C THR A 282 -11.50 17.76 16.60
N ALA A 283 -10.68 18.27 17.52
CA ALA A 283 -9.44 17.62 17.92
C ALA A 283 -9.72 16.17 18.36
N MET A 284 -8.89 15.26 17.86
CA MET A 284 -9.01 13.83 18.15
C MET A 284 -8.11 13.49 19.32
N SER A 285 -8.65 12.72 20.25
CA SER A 285 -7.89 12.08 21.33
C SER A 285 -7.96 10.57 21.11
N PRO A 286 -6.81 9.88 20.98
CA PRO A 286 -6.81 8.43 20.90
C PRO A 286 -7.32 7.81 22.20
N PRO A 287 -7.99 6.63 22.16
CA PRO A 287 -8.44 5.95 23.37
C PRO A 287 -7.23 5.47 24.18
N GLN A 288 -7.20 5.77 25.47
CA GLN A 288 -6.18 5.25 26.38
C GLN A 288 -6.69 3.99 27.10
N GLY A 289 -5.75 3.12 27.52
CA GLY A 289 -6.05 1.95 28.31
C GLY A 289 -6.62 2.31 29.69
N GLU A 290 -7.49 1.44 30.22
CA GLU A 290 -8.08 1.63 31.56
C GLU A 290 -7.00 1.64 32.65
N THR A 291 -7.06 2.61 33.56
CA THR A 291 -6.00 2.90 34.54
C THR A 291 -5.72 1.73 35.49
N GLY A 292 -6.73 0.98 35.89
CA GLY A 292 -6.56 -0.19 36.78
C GLY A 292 -5.80 -1.31 36.10
N ALA A 293 -6.17 -1.62 34.85
CA ALA A 293 -5.49 -2.63 34.05
C ALA A 293 -4.04 -2.24 33.74
N VAL A 294 -3.78 -0.96 33.44
CA VAL A 294 -2.42 -0.42 33.23
C VAL A 294 -1.57 -0.58 34.50
N ARG A 295 -2.14 -0.31 35.68
CA ARG A 295 -1.47 -0.48 36.97
C ARG A 295 -1.13 -1.94 37.25
N GLU A 296 -2.05 -2.87 37.00
CA GLU A 296 -1.82 -4.30 37.20
C GLU A 296 -0.74 -4.82 36.21
N ALA A 297 -0.76 -4.37 34.96
CA ALA A 297 0.28 -4.66 33.99
C ALA A 297 1.66 -4.17 34.46
N ALA A 298 1.74 -2.93 34.96
CA ALA A 298 2.98 -2.38 35.52
C ALA A 298 3.51 -3.20 36.71
N LYS A 299 2.64 -3.67 37.63
CA LYS A 299 3.04 -4.55 38.72
C LYS A 299 3.66 -5.85 38.25
N LEU A 300 3.03 -6.52 37.26
CA LEU A 300 3.57 -7.74 36.67
C LEU A 300 4.93 -7.50 36.04
N LEU A 301 5.07 -6.43 35.24
CA LEU A 301 6.31 -6.08 34.56
C LEU A 301 7.46 -5.77 35.55
N VAL A 302 7.19 -5.02 36.62
CA VAL A 302 8.16 -4.70 37.67
C VAL A 302 8.60 -5.95 38.43
N ALA A 303 7.67 -6.88 38.69
CA ALA A 303 7.99 -8.12 39.40
C ALA A 303 8.73 -9.16 38.54
N ALA A 304 8.66 -9.06 37.22
CA ALA A 304 9.14 -10.06 36.28
C ALA A 304 10.67 -10.26 36.33
N GLU A 305 11.12 -11.51 36.37
CA GLU A 305 12.54 -11.84 36.26
C GLU A 305 13.00 -11.91 34.78
N HIS A 306 12.12 -12.34 33.87
CA HIS A 306 12.39 -12.49 32.45
C HIS A 306 11.30 -11.85 31.58
N PRO A 307 11.03 -10.51 31.74
CA PRO A 307 10.04 -9.84 30.88
C PRO A 307 10.51 -9.76 29.45
N VAL A 308 9.54 -9.84 28.50
CA VAL A 308 9.76 -9.63 27.06
C VAL A 308 8.70 -8.67 26.55
N ILE A 309 9.12 -7.67 25.79
CA ILE A 309 8.23 -6.74 25.10
C ILE A 309 8.22 -7.10 23.60
N ILE A 310 7.04 -7.31 23.04
CA ILE A 310 6.84 -7.55 21.59
C ILE A 310 6.09 -6.33 21.04
N ALA A 311 6.70 -5.59 20.13
CA ALA A 311 6.11 -4.41 19.50
C ALA A 311 5.87 -4.63 18.01
N ASP A 312 4.66 -4.27 17.53
CA ASP A 312 4.31 -4.38 16.11
C ASP A 312 4.00 -2.99 15.52
N ARG A 313 2.77 -2.49 15.61
CA ARG A 313 2.36 -1.20 15.04
C ARG A 313 2.31 -0.07 16.07
N LEU A 314 3.19 -0.11 17.06
CA LEU A 314 3.15 0.81 18.19
C LEU A 314 3.56 2.23 17.82
N ALA A 315 4.79 2.40 17.34
CA ALA A 315 5.38 3.72 17.14
C ALA A 315 4.93 4.35 15.81
N ARG A 316 4.00 5.29 15.89
CA ARG A 316 3.61 6.12 14.74
C ARG A 316 4.44 7.40 14.63
N THR A 317 5.10 7.77 15.73
CA THR A 317 5.93 8.97 15.85
C THR A 317 7.28 8.64 16.48
N GLN A 318 8.26 9.56 16.32
CA GLN A 318 9.53 9.44 17.03
C GLN A 318 9.31 9.42 18.55
N ALA A 319 8.40 10.25 19.06
CA ALA A 319 8.08 10.27 20.48
C ALA A 319 7.52 8.93 20.99
N GLY A 320 6.73 8.22 20.15
CA GLY A 320 6.25 6.88 20.48
C GLY A 320 7.38 5.87 20.61
N MET A 321 8.37 5.91 19.69
CA MET A 321 9.55 5.09 19.75
C MET A 321 10.41 5.42 20.99
N ASP A 322 10.64 6.70 21.28
CA ASP A 322 11.42 7.14 22.44
C ASP A 322 10.79 6.67 23.76
N ARG A 323 9.46 6.67 23.87
CA ARG A 323 8.74 6.12 25.03
C ARG A 323 8.87 4.61 25.17
N LEU A 324 8.91 3.88 24.06
CA LEU A 324 9.19 2.44 24.12
C LEU A 324 10.63 2.17 24.59
N VAL A 325 11.59 2.97 24.14
CA VAL A 325 12.97 2.89 24.65
C VAL A 325 13.00 3.15 26.15
N GLU A 326 12.32 4.20 26.62
CA GLU A 326 12.24 4.53 28.03
C GLU A 326 11.62 3.39 28.87
N LEU A 327 10.49 2.80 28.42
CA LEU A 327 9.87 1.66 29.11
C LEU A 327 10.85 0.46 29.18
N ALA A 328 11.50 0.15 28.06
CA ALA A 328 12.44 -0.96 27.96
C ALA A 328 13.65 -0.76 28.89
N GLU A 329 14.20 0.45 28.96
CA GLU A 329 15.33 0.80 29.83
C GLU A 329 14.95 0.75 31.31
N LEU A 330 13.79 1.28 31.71
CA LEU A 330 13.30 1.23 33.10
C LEU A 330 13.18 -0.20 33.62
N LEU A 331 12.73 -1.11 32.76
CA LEU A 331 12.56 -2.53 33.09
C LEU A 331 13.80 -3.37 32.75
N ASN A 332 14.77 -2.80 32.05
CA ASN A 332 15.86 -3.53 31.39
C ASN A 332 15.32 -4.78 30.66
N ALA A 333 14.24 -4.60 29.90
CA ALA A 333 13.51 -5.64 29.22
C ALA A 333 13.87 -5.68 27.73
N PRO A 334 14.18 -6.87 27.15
CA PRO A 334 14.43 -6.99 25.72
C PRO A 334 13.16 -6.70 24.91
N VAL A 335 13.35 -6.02 23.78
CA VAL A 335 12.30 -5.69 22.81
C VAL A 335 12.48 -6.55 21.56
N ILE A 336 11.39 -7.20 21.16
CA ILE A 336 11.23 -7.88 19.88
C ILE A 336 10.40 -6.97 18.99
N ASP A 337 11.03 -6.27 18.05
CA ASP A 337 10.37 -5.47 17.04
C ASP A 337 9.97 -6.38 15.87
N GLN A 338 8.68 -6.40 15.52
CA GLN A 338 8.14 -7.19 14.41
C GLN A 338 8.46 -6.59 13.03
N ALA A 339 9.01 -5.37 13.01
CA ALA A 339 9.44 -4.68 11.80
C ALA A 339 8.34 -4.47 10.73
N THR A 340 7.06 -4.42 11.11
CA THR A 340 6.01 -3.92 10.22
C THR A 340 6.15 -2.42 9.98
N ARG A 341 6.71 -1.73 10.95
CA ARG A 341 7.28 -0.37 10.92
C ARG A 341 8.37 -0.30 11.98
N GLN A 342 9.17 0.76 12.01
CA GLN A 342 10.19 0.92 13.03
C GLN A 342 9.56 1.30 14.38
N ASN A 343 9.67 0.42 15.36
CA ASN A 343 9.16 0.65 16.72
C ASN A 343 10.28 0.91 17.73
N PHE A 344 11.50 0.38 17.46
CA PHE A 344 12.61 0.42 18.39
C PHE A 344 13.94 0.54 17.64
N PRO A 345 14.92 1.34 18.10
CA PRO A 345 16.23 1.43 17.43
C PRO A 345 16.92 0.08 17.38
N ASN A 346 17.31 -0.40 16.19
CA ASN A 346 17.99 -1.69 16.10
C ASN A 346 19.43 -1.65 16.63
N THR A 347 19.99 -0.46 16.81
CA THR A 347 21.31 -0.25 17.40
C THR A 347 21.29 -0.31 18.94
N HIS A 348 20.12 -0.23 19.55
CA HIS A 348 19.97 -0.27 20.99
C HIS A 348 20.16 -1.70 21.53
N TYR A 349 20.94 -1.88 22.62
CA TYR A 349 21.27 -3.21 23.16
C TYR A 349 20.08 -4.05 23.61
N LEU A 350 18.93 -3.42 23.94
CA LEU A 350 17.69 -4.11 24.23
C LEU A 350 16.89 -4.51 22.99
N CYS A 351 17.31 -4.12 21.78
CA CYS A 351 16.75 -4.67 20.54
C CYS A 351 17.25 -6.11 20.37
N GLN A 352 16.40 -7.04 20.68
CA GLN A 352 16.74 -8.48 20.72
C GLN A 352 15.90 -9.29 19.72
N SER A 353 15.42 -8.68 18.64
CA SER A 353 14.59 -9.35 17.63
C SER A 353 15.24 -10.59 17.02
N ALA A 354 16.57 -10.58 16.88
CA ALA A 354 17.34 -11.75 16.40
C ALA A 354 17.28 -12.94 17.36
N ASN A 355 17.01 -12.71 18.64
CA ASN A 355 16.98 -13.72 19.69
C ASN A 355 15.54 -14.07 20.16
N SER A 356 14.54 -13.65 19.40
CA SER A 356 13.12 -13.73 19.76
C SER A 356 12.66 -15.11 20.25
N ALA A 357 13.07 -16.19 19.57
CA ALA A 357 12.66 -17.53 19.92
C ALA A 357 13.15 -17.99 21.31
N ALA A 358 14.38 -17.61 21.67
CA ALA A 358 14.97 -17.94 22.99
C ALA A 358 14.31 -17.12 24.09
N LEU A 359 14.06 -15.84 23.84
CA LEU A 359 13.45 -14.91 24.79
C LEU A 359 12.00 -15.30 25.11
N VAL A 360 11.17 -15.53 24.08
CA VAL A 360 9.79 -15.97 24.28
C VAL A 360 9.71 -17.30 25.02
N ARG A 361 10.66 -18.20 24.73
CA ARG A 361 10.72 -19.52 25.40
C ARG A 361 10.94 -19.40 26.90
N GLY A 362 11.77 -18.48 27.35
CA GLY A 362 12.17 -18.29 28.75
C GLY A 362 11.42 -17.19 29.49
N ALA A 363 10.48 -16.53 28.86
CA ALA A 363 9.77 -15.41 29.46
C ALA A 363 8.85 -15.85 30.61
N ASP A 364 8.79 -15.03 31.66
CA ASP A 364 7.81 -15.12 32.74
C ASP A 364 6.70 -14.07 32.61
N VAL A 365 6.97 -12.96 31.92
CA VAL A 365 5.97 -11.96 31.53
C VAL A 365 6.19 -11.56 30.07
N ILE A 366 5.14 -11.58 29.25
CA ILE A 366 5.17 -11.13 27.85
C ILE A 366 4.18 -9.98 27.69
N LEU A 367 4.69 -8.80 27.25
CA LEU A 367 3.89 -7.64 26.89
C LEU A 367 3.83 -7.49 25.37
N GLY A 368 2.64 -7.67 24.79
CA GLY A 368 2.37 -7.37 23.39
C GLY A 368 1.83 -5.94 23.20
N LEU A 369 2.50 -5.13 22.38
CA LEU A 369 2.13 -3.74 22.09
C LEU A 369 1.69 -3.61 20.63
N GLU A 370 0.39 -3.38 20.40
CA GLU A 370 -0.25 -3.28 19.08
C GLU A 370 0.06 -4.49 18.16
N VAL A 371 0.24 -5.67 18.74
CA VAL A 371 0.58 -6.90 18.01
C VAL A 371 -0.64 -7.44 17.30
N THR A 372 -0.53 -7.68 16.00
CA THR A 372 -1.63 -8.18 15.16
C THR A 372 -1.89 -9.68 15.36
N ASP A 373 -0.82 -10.47 15.42
CA ASP A 373 -0.88 -11.92 15.68
C ASP A 373 -0.15 -12.24 16.99
N PHE A 374 -0.76 -11.92 18.12
CA PHE A 374 -0.18 -12.22 19.42
C PHE A 374 -0.13 -13.72 19.68
N TRP A 375 -1.18 -14.45 19.23
CA TRP A 375 -1.20 -15.88 19.37
C TRP A 375 -0.01 -16.55 18.68
N GLY A 376 0.30 -16.18 17.46
CA GLY A 376 1.45 -16.69 16.70
C GLY A 376 2.81 -16.30 17.28
N GLN A 377 2.89 -15.22 18.08
CA GLN A 377 4.13 -14.86 18.77
C GLN A 377 4.46 -15.86 19.89
N ILE A 378 3.48 -16.39 20.61
CA ILE A 378 3.64 -17.29 21.75
C ILE A 378 3.40 -18.78 21.43
N ASN A 379 2.91 -19.09 20.24
CA ASN A 379 2.66 -20.45 19.78
C ASN A 379 3.31 -20.70 18.40
N GLN A 380 3.45 -21.98 18.06
CA GLN A 380 3.94 -22.41 16.74
C GLN A 380 3.11 -23.59 16.23
N TYR A 381 2.98 -23.65 14.90
CA TYR A 381 2.46 -24.84 14.24
C TYR A 381 3.58 -25.87 14.05
N VAL A 382 3.35 -27.08 14.53
CA VAL A 382 4.29 -28.20 14.38
C VAL A 382 3.83 -29.06 13.22
N LEU A 383 4.47 -28.91 12.08
CA LEU A 383 4.08 -29.54 10.82
C LEU A 383 4.04 -31.09 10.92
N ALA A 384 5.02 -31.67 11.62
CA ALA A 384 5.10 -33.12 11.77
C ALA A 384 3.95 -33.72 12.58
N GLU A 385 3.39 -32.95 13.51
CA GLU A 385 2.32 -33.39 14.41
C GLU A 385 0.94 -32.93 13.94
N HIS A 386 0.89 -32.10 12.86
CA HIS A 386 -0.34 -31.43 12.41
C HIS A 386 -1.06 -30.68 13.57
N GLY A 387 -0.29 -30.13 14.49
CA GLY A 387 -0.78 -29.54 15.71
C GLY A 387 -0.04 -28.25 16.07
N PHE A 388 -0.44 -27.68 17.19
CA PHE A 388 0.16 -26.46 17.72
C PHE A 388 0.84 -26.76 19.06
N SER A 389 1.96 -26.10 19.30
CA SER A 389 2.62 -26.12 20.60
C SER A 389 2.96 -24.71 21.06
N SER A 390 2.99 -24.51 22.39
CA SER A 390 3.47 -23.26 22.96
C SER A 390 4.97 -23.12 22.73
N LYS A 391 5.38 -21.89 22.32
CA LYS A 391 6.80 -21.52 22.33
C LYS A 391 7.30 -21.24 23.75
N VAL A 392 6.42 -20.85 24.66
CA VAL A 392 6.72 -20.56 26.07
C VAL A 392 6.84 -21.87 26.85
N LYS A 393 7.92 -22.07 27.59
CA LYS A 393 8.17 -23.34 28.31
C LYS A 393 7.71 -23.37 29.75
N GLY A 394 7.52 -22.20 30.37
CA GLY A 394 7.11 -22.06 31.78
C GLY A 394 5.76 -21.37 31.92
N PRO A 395 5.30 -21.20 33.17
CA PRO A 395 4.15 -20.33 33.42
C PRO A 395 4.54 -18.88 33.15
N ALA A 396 4.06 -18.29 32.04
CA ALA A 396 4.26 -16.89 31.73
C ALA A 396 2.92 -16.13 31.86
N LYS A 397 2.99 -14.94 32.42
CA LYS A 397 1.89 -13.97 32.37
C LYS A 397 1.92 -13.22 31.05
N THR A 398 0.77 -13.10 30.42
CA THR A 398 0.64 -12.46 29.12
C THR A 398 -0.24 -11.21 29.21
N ILE A 399 0.25 -10.13 28.62
CA ILE A 399 -0.40 -8.83 28.60
C ILE A 399 -0.48 -8.35 27.17
N THR A 400 -1.67 -7.92 26.72
CA THR A 400 -1.82 -7.23 25.44
C THR A 400 -2.28 -5.80 25.67
N LEU A 401 -1.69 -4.86 24.94
CA LEU A 401 -2.12 -3.47 24.87
C LEU A 401 -2.24 -3.09 23.40
N GLY A 402 -3.45 -2.77 22.97
CA GLY A 402 -3.68 -2.40 21.59
C GLY A 402 -5.12 -2.09 21.24
N THR A 403 -5.31 -1.64 20.02
CA THR A 403 -6.62 -1.25 19.47
C THR A 403 -7.28 -2.37 18.65
N THR A 404 -6.69 -3.55 18.57
CA THR A 404 -7.11 -4.65 17.69
C THR A 404 -8.55 -5.07 17.95
N ASP A 405 -8.98 -5.11 19.23
CA ASP A 405 -10.33 -5.54 19.61
C ASP A 405 -11.43 -4.50 19.38
N ILE A 406 -11.07 -3.24 19.09
CA ILE A 406 -12.07 -2.16 18.92
C ILE A 406 -12.76 -2.27 17.58
N PHE A 407 -12.02 -2.62 16.52
CA PHE A 407 -12.57 -2.59 15.18
C PHE A 407 -11.78 -3.50 14.24
N MET A 408 -12.34 -4.68 13.96
CA MET A 408 -11.80 -5.60 12.97
C MET A 408 -12.95 -6.27 12.21
N LYS A 409 -12.95 -6.18 10.87
CA LYS A 409 -14.02 -6.72 10.01
C LYS A 409 -13.55 -7.89 9.16
N SER A 410 -12.61 -7.63 8.24
CA SER A 410 -12.21 -8.59 7.20
C SER A 410 -10.91 -9.32 7.52
N ASN A 411 -10.11 -8.77 8.41
CA ASN A 411 -8.82 -9.34 8.77
C ASN A 411 -8.95 -10.05 10.10
N TYR A 412 -8.75 -11.36 10.10
CA TYR A 412 -8.88 -12.15 11.31
C TYR A 412 -7.71 -11.92 12.26
N GLN A 413 -8.02 -11.52 13.49
CA GLN A 413 -7.03 -11.41 14.55
C GLN A 413 -6.39 -12.77 14.83
N ASP A 414 -5.08 -12.76 15.12
CA ASP A 414 -4.32 -13.95 15.46
C ASP A 414 -4.60 -15.12 14.47
N PHE A 415 -4.93 -14.79 13.23
CA PHE A 415 -5.30 -15.73 12.17
C PHE A 415 -6.34 -16.78 12.64
N GLN A 416 -7.46 -16.29 13.21
CA GLN A 416 -8.59 -17.07 13.75
C GLN A 416 -8.27 -17.83 15.05
N ARG A 417 -7.12 -17.57 15.68
CA ARG A 417 -6.80 -18.14 16.98
C ARG A 417 -7.02 -17.09 18.07
N TYR A 418 -7.73 -17.45 19.12
CA TYR A 418 -7.96 -16.57 20.26
C TYR A 418 -6.81 -16.74 21.27
N PRO A 419 -6.00 -15.69 21.55
CA PRO A 419 -5.02 -15.75 22.61
C PRO A 419 -5.69 -15.50 23.96
N ALA A 420 -5.73 -16.51 24.80
CA ALA A 420 -6.08 -16.28 26.20
C ALA A 420 -4.93 -15.54 26.90
N VAL A 421 -5.18 -14.32 27.32
CA VAL A 421 -4.18 -13.46 28.01
C VAL A 421 -4.62 -13.18 29.44
N ASP A 422 -3.64 -12.93 30.33
CA ASP A 422 -3.94 -12.59 31.74
C ASP A 422 -4.50 -11.18 31.87
N ILE A 423 -4.02 -10.23 31.07
CA ILE A 423 -4.50 -8.85 31.00
C ILE A 423 -4.62 -8.40 29.55
N SER A 424 -5.83 -8.01 29.12
CA SER A 424 -6.07 -7.35 27.85
C SER A 424 -6.42 -5.89 28.09
N ILE A 425 -5.61 -4.97 27.56
CA ILE A 425 -5.80 -3.53 27.66
C ILE A 425 -6.22 -3.01 26.29
N THR A 426 -7.51 -2.72 26.15
CA THR A 426 -8.06 -2.15 24.91
C THR A 426 -7.83 -0.65 24.90
N GLY A 427 -6.89 -0.19 24.08
CA GLY A 427 -6.54 1.22 23.97
C GLY A 427 -5.38 1.40 23.00
N ASP A 428 -5.16 2.64 22.56
CA ASP A 428 -4.05 2.99 21.71
C ASP A 428 -2.73 2.85 22.48
N GLY A 429 -1.84 2.02 21.96
CA GLY A 429 -0.58 1.69 22.64
C GLY A 429 0.31 2.92 22.83
N GLU A 430 0.51 3.74 21.78
CA GLU A 430 1.34 4.94 21.88
C GLU A 430 0.78 5.97 22.87
N ALA A 431 -0.54 6.15 22.91
CA ALA A 431 -1.20 7.05 23.86
C ALA A 431 -1.19 6.53 25.30
N THR A 432 -1.13 5.20 25.49
CA THR A 432 -1.15 4.57 26.81
C THR A 432 0.24 4.44 27.43
N LEU A 433 1.31 4.39 26.62
CA LEU A 433 2.68 4.25 27.11
C LEU A 433 3.06 5.23 28.23
N PRO A 434 2.71 6.55 28.20
CA PRO A 434 3.02 7.47 29.30
C PRO A 434 2.50 7.02 30.65
N SER A 435 1.24 6.54 30.69
CA SER A 435 0.62 6.05 31.92
C SER A 435 1.27 4.75 32.41
N LEU A 436 1.61 3.84 31.49
CA LEU A 436 2.31 2.60 31.84
C LEU A 436 3.70 2.88 32.41
N ILE A 437 4.46 3.78 31.79
CA ILE A 437 5.78 4.22 32.24
C ILE A 437 5.71 4.82 33.66
N GLU A 438 4.72 5.67 33.90
CA GLU A 438 4.54 6.29 35.21
C GLU A 438 4.22 5.25 36.32
N GLU A 439 3.32 4.28 36.03
CA GLU A 439 3.01 3.22 37.00
C GLU A 439 4.21 2.27 37.21
N VAL A 440 5.01 1.99 36.19
CA VAL A 440 6.28 1.26 36.33
C VAL A 440 7.25 2.02 37.21
N ARG A 441 7.44 3.33 37.02
CA ARG A 441 8.30 4.16 37.85
C ARG A 441 7.90 4.15 39.31
N ARG A 442 6.59 4.21 39.61
CA ARG A 442 6.06 4.13 40.98
C ARG A 442 6.33 2.80 41.67
N GLY A 443 6.29 1.71 40.88
CA GLY A 443 6.53 0.36 41.37
C GLY A 443 8.00 0.01 41.59
N LEU A 444 8.95 0.76 41.00
CA LEU A 444 10.38 0.45 41.06
C LEU A 444 11.05 0.96 42.33
N SER A 445 11.38 0.06 43.25
CA SER A 445 12.29 0.34 44.37
C SER A 445 13.76 0.42 43.88
N ASN A 446 14.65 1.00 44.73
CA ASN A 446 16.07 1.08 44.40
C ASN A 446 16.72 -0.31 44.29
N ASP A 447 16.33 -1.23 45.15
CA ASP A 447 16.81 -2.62 45.10
C ASP A 447 16.41 -3.30 43.82
N ARG A 448 15.13 -3.07 43.37
CA ARG A 448 14.64 -3.63 42.11
C ARG A 448 15.39 -3.04 40.91
N LYS A 449 15.65 -1.75 40.86
CA LYS A 449 16.48 -1.12 39.82
C LYS A 449 17.86 -1.76 39.71
N THR A 450 18.51 -2.01 40.85
CA THR A 450 19.80 -2.67 40.89
C THR A 450 19.74 -4.10 40.34
N ALA A 451 18.74 -4.88 40.76
CA ALA A 451 18.54 -6.25 40.27
C ALA A 451 18.25 -6.28 38.75
N LEU A 452 17.43 -5.35 38.24
CA LEU A 452 17.14 -5.22 36.80
C LEU A 452 18.43 -4.85 36.02
N GLY A 453 19.28 -3.98 36.56
CA GLY A 453 20.52 -3.57 35.92
C GLY A 453 21.51 -4.73 35.64
N ALA A 454 21.48 -5.77 36.46
CA ALA A 454 22.36 -6.94 36.28
C ALA A 454 22.11 -7.70 34.96
N ARG A 455 20.98 -7.53 34.31
CA ARG A 455 20.64 -8.17 33.01
C ARG A 455 21.31 -7.51 31.82
N ALA A 456 21.71 -6.24 31.93
CA ALA A 456 22.13 -5.40 30.81
C ALA A 456 23.35 -5.98 30.07
N ASP A 457 24.35 -6.50 30.80
CA ASP A 457 25.55 -7.03 30.16
C ASP A 457 25.31 -8.27 29.31
N GLY A 458 24.34 -9.12 29.72
CA GLY A 458 23.92 -10.25 28.92
C GLY A 458 23.32 -9.82 27.58
N PHE A 459 22.43 -8.82 27.60
CA PHE A 459 21.79 -8.29 26.39
C PHE A 459 22.80 -7.54 25.51
N ARG A 460 23.74 -6.78 26.05
CA ARG A 460 24.82 -6.13 25.29
C ARG A 460 25.65 -7.15 24.50
N LYS A 461 26.06 -8.22 25.17
CA LYS A 461 26.83 -9.32 24.54
C LYS A 461 26.01 -10.03 23.45
N ALA A 462 24.75 -10.36 23.72
CA ALA A 462 23.87 -11.03 22.77
C ALA A 462 23.57 -10.15 21.54
N HIS A 463 23.35 -8.85 21.75
CA HIS A 463 23.15 -7.87 20.67
C HIS A 463 24.39 -7.75 19.78
N ALA A 464 25.60 -7.57 20.37
CA ALA A 464 26.83 -7.51 19.60
C ALA A 464 27.08 -8.80 18.80
N ALA A 465 26.84 -9.97 19.41
CA ALA A 465 26.98 -11.26 18.75
C ALA A 465 26.02 -11.42 17.56
N SER A 466 24.81 -10.88 17.66
CA SER A 466 23.84 -10.94 16.54
C SER A 466 24.27 -10.11 15.34
N PHE A 467 24.87 -8.96 15.54
CA PHE A 467 25.45 -8.14 14.46
C PHE A 467 26.67 -8.81 13.81
N GLU A 468 27.58 -9.40 14.61
CA GLU A 468 28.72 -10.15 14.08
C GLU A 468 28.24 -11.38 13.26
N ALA A 469 27.25 -12.12 13.76
CA ALA A 469 26.65 -13.21 13.02
C ALA A 469 26.00 -12.76 11.69
N ALA A 470 25.34 -11.58 11.69
CA ALA A 470 24.76 -11.00 10.47
C ALA A 470 25.85 -10.63 9.45
N ARG A 471 26.96 -10.01 9.90
CA ARG A 471 28.11 -9.69 9.03
C ARG A 471 28.77 -10.95 8.47
N ALA A 472 28.99 -11.96 9.29
CA ALA A 472 29.52 -13.24 8.86
C ALA A 472 28.61 -13.91 7.80
N ALA A 473 27.30 -13.88 8.02
CA ALA A 473 26.33 -14.39 7.06
C ALA A 473 26.32 -13.59 5.74
N ALA A 474 26.48 -12.26 5.81
CA ALA A 474 26.52 -11.39 4.63
C ALA A 474 27.78 -11.63 3.76
N ALA A 475 28.87 -12.12 4.33
CA ALA A 475 30.07 -12.44 3.59
C ALA A 475 29.89 -13.65 2.64
N ASN A 476 28.90 -14.50 2.87
CA ASN A 476 28.64 -15.64 2.02
C ASN A 476 28.17 -15.17 0.63
N GLY A 477 28.88 -15.60 -0.41
CA GLY A 477 28.57 -15.21 -1.79
C GLY A 477 28.78 -13.73 -2.09
N TRP A 478 29.67 -13.04 -1.33
CA TRP A 478 29.88 -11.60 -1.46
C TRP A 478 30.28 -11.17 -2.87
N ASP A 479 31.20 -11.88 -3.52
CA ASP A 479 31.69 -11.58 -4.87
C ASP A 479 31.04 -12.42 -5.98
N THR A 480 29.91 -13.06 -5.68
CA THR A 480 29.20 -13.87 -6.68
C THR A 480 28.44 -12.99 -7.67
N SER A 481 28.32 -13.48 -8.91
CA SER A 481 27.42 -12.97 -9.94
C SER A 481 26.38 -14.05 -10.26
N PRO A 482 25.07 -13.74 -10.23
CA PRO A 482 24.44 -12.46 -9.86
C PRO A 482 24.67 -12.02 -8.40
N VAL A 483 24.42 -10.73 -8.13
CA VAL A 483 24.69 -10.07 -6.85
C VAL A 483 23.91 -10.72 -5.70
N SER A 484 24.56 -10.97 -4.56
CA SER A 484 23.84 -11.43 -3.37
C SER A 484 22.97 -10.31 -2.77
N THR A 485 21.83 -10.67 -2.18
CA THR A 485 20.92 -9.70 -1.53
C THR A 485 21.62 -8.93 -0.40
N ALA A 486 22.49 -9.59 0.36
CA ALA A 486 23.29 -8.96 1.41
C ALA A 486 24.24 -7.90 0.84
N ARG A 487 24.94 -8.21 -0.27
CA ARG A 487 25.82 -7.27 -0.96
C ARG A 487 25.05 -6.06 -1.47
N LEU A 488 23.91 -6.26 -2.14
CA LEU A 488 23.04 -5.17 -2.58
C LEU A 488 22.70 -4.23 -1.41
N CYS A 489 22.21 -4.78 -0.29
CA CYS A 489 21.83 -3.98 0.87
C CYS A 489 23.01 -3.22 1.49
N MET A 490 24.20 -3.83 1.56
CA MET A 490 25.38 -3.16 2.13
C MET A 490 25.95 -2.07 1.22
N GLU A 491 25.99 -2.29 -0.11
CA GLU A 491 26.44 -1.26 -1.05
C GLU A 491 25.48 -0.06 -1.07
N LEU A 492 24.17 -0.36 -1.02
CA LEU A 492 23.16 0.69 -0.90
C LEU A 492 23.34 1.48 0.41
N TRP A 493 23.52 0.79 1.53
CA TRP A 493 23.81 1.42 2.83
C TRP A 493 25.02 2.36 2.76
N GLN A 494 26.11 1.90 2.18
CA GLN A 494 27.32 2.73 2.05
C GLN A 494 27.07 3.99 1.21
N ALA A 495 26.23 3.90 0.18
CA ALA A 495 25.92 5.02 -0.69
C ALA A 495 25.02 6.09 -0.03
N ILE A 496 24.17 5.71 0.95
CA ILE A 496 23.15 6.60 1.53
C ILE A 496 23.37 6.96 3.00
N LYS A 497 24.22 6.26 3.75
CA LYS A 497 24.35 6.41 5.22
C LYS A 497 24.73 7.81 5.69
N ALA A 498 25.29 8.65 4.81
CA ALA A 498 25.66 10.04 5.11
C ALA A 498 24.48 11.02 4.92
N GLU A 499 23.38 10.59 4.31
CA GLU A 499 22.17 11.38 4.10
C GLU A 499 21.21 11.25 5.30
N ASP A 500 20.24 12.14 5.43
CA ASP A 500 19.09 11.92 6.32
C ASP A 500 18.06 11.04 5.57
N TRP A 501 18.31 9.75 5.55
CA TRP A 501 17.63 8.78 4.70
C TRP A 501 16.38 8.18 5.35
N ALA A 502 15.46 7.74 4.49
CA ALA A 502 14.29 6.94 4.84
C ALA A 502 14.15 5.79 3.85
N LEU A 503 14.14 4.55 4.34
CA LEU A 503 13.76 3.37 3.57
C LEU A 503 12.24 3.29 3.56
N VAL A 504 11.65 3.80 2.45
CA VAL A 504 10.21 4.08 2.38
C VAL A 504 9.40 2.87 1.95
N SER A 505 10.03 1.89 1.30
CA SER A 505 9.40 0.61 0.97
C SER A 505 10.46 -0.47 0.71
N VAL A 506 10.10 -1.71 0.97
CA VAL A 506 10.87 -2.92 0.62
C VAL A 506 9.98 -3.94 -0.12
N GLY A 507 9.05 -3.45 -0.93
CA GLY A 507 8.06 -4.27 -1.62
C GLY A 507 6.86 -4.67 -0.75
N ALA A 508 6.02 -5.56 -1.25
CA ALA A 508 4.83 -6.02 -0.56
C ALA A 508 5.08 -7.17 0.43
N SER A 509 6.14 -7.93 0.20
CA SER A 509 6.45 -9.12 1.02
C SER A 509 7.66 -8.89 1.93
N PRO A 510 7.56 -9.17 3.23
CA PRO A 510 8.65 -9.01 4.18
C PRO A 510 9.77 -10.06 4.04
N GLY A 511 9.64 -11.03 3.12
CA GLY A 511 10.45 -12.24 3.10
C GLY A 511 11.96 -12.05 3.00
N PHE A 512 12.50 -11.86 1.79
CA PHE A 512 13.95 -11.95 1.57
C PHE A 512 14.71 -10.64 1.75
N VAL A 513 14.12 -9.53 1.32
CA VAL A 513 14.83 -8.24 1.28
C VAL A 513 14.74 -7.49 2.60
N SER A 514 13.60 -7.51 3.25
CA SER A 514 13.35 -6.72 4.46
C SER A 514 14.23 -7.09 5.66
N ASN A 515 14.70 -8.30 5.69
CA ASN A 515 15.52 -8.78 6.81
C ASN A 515 16.95 -8.20 6.80
N TRP A 516 17.57 -8.01 5.60
CA TRP A 516 18.94 -7.53 5.51
C TRP A 516 19.16 -6.09 5.98
N PRO A 517 18.31 -5.11 5.62
CA PRO A 517 18.43 -3.77 6.20
C PRO A 517 18.41 -3.77 7.72
N HIS A 518 17.49 -4.47 8.38
CA HIS A 518 17.44 -4.54 9.84
C HIS A 518 18.64 -5.22 10.48
N ARG A 519 19.29 -6.13 9.75
CA ARG A 519 20.46 -6.87 10.25
C ARG A 519 21.77 -6.14 10.05
N LEU A 520 21.84 -5.24 9.07
CA LEU A 520 23.10 -4.65 8.61
C LEU A 520 23.17 -3.12 8.71
N TRP A 521 22.00 -2.41 8.68
CA TRP A 521 21.96 -0.96 8.74
C TRP A 521 21.76 -0.48 10.18
N SER A 522 22.18 0.77 10.46
CA SER A 522 21.86 1.42 11.72
C SER A 522 20.56 2.20 11.57
N ILE A 523 19.48 1.67 12.12
CA ILE A 523 18.15 2.27 12.07
C ILE A 523 17.82 2.81 13.46
N GLU A 524 17.89 4.13 13.61
CA GLU A 524 17.82 4.81 14.91
C GLU A 524 16.60 5.71 15.05
N LYS A 525 16.00 6.12 13.92
CA LYS A 525 14.85 7.01 13.90
C LYS A 525 13.62 6.29 13.35
N GLN A 526 12.46 6.65 13.86
CA GLN A 526 11.19 6.03 13.46
C GLN A 526 10.95 6.07 11.96
N TYR A 527 11.23 7.20 11.29
CA TYR A 527 11.02 7.38 9.87
C TYR A 527 12.06 6.71 8.96
N GLN A 528 13.14 6.17 9.51
CA GLN A 528 14.16 5.49 8.69
C GLN A 528 13.67 4.16 8.12
N TYR A 529 12.62 3.57 8.69
CA TYR A 529 11.99 2.40 8.10
C TYR A 529 10.46 2.49 8.21
N LEU A 530 9.80 2.71 7.08
CA LEU A 530 8.34 2.85 7.02
C LEU A 530 7.61 1.51 6.90
N GLY A 531 8.36 0.42 6.73
CA GLY A 531 7.80 -0.92 6.67
C GLY A 531 7.23 -1.32 5.32
N VAL A 532 6.48 -2.42 5.34
CA VAL A 532 5.84 -3.03 4.18
C VAL A 532 4.32 -2.88 4.28
N SER A 533 3.59 -3.30 3.24
CA SER A 533 2.14 -3.48 3.33
C SER A 533 1.79 -4.65 4.22
N SER A 534 0.93 -4.44 5.20
CA SER A 534 0.48 -5.50 6.10
C SER A 534 -0.61 -6.40 5.50
N GLY A 535 -1.23 -5.97 4.42
CA GLY A 535 -2.18 -6.80 3.66
C GLY A 535 -1.49 -7.78 2.72
N GLY A 536 -0.20 -7.60 2.44
CA GLY A 536 0.58 -8.46 1.56
C GLY A 536 0.16 -8.41 0.08
N GLY A 537 -0.73 -7.50 -0.31
CA GLY A 537 -1.10 -7.30 -1.70
C GLY A 537 0.05 -6.69 -2.49
N VAL A 538 0.47 -7.37 -3.56
CA VAL A 538 1.56 -6.94 -4.44
C VAL A 538 1.16 -5.71 -5.27
N GLY A 539 2.15 -4.93 -5.73
CA GLY A 539 1.92 -3.63 -6.36
C GLY A 539 2.03 -2.44 -5.40
N TYR A 540 2.23 -2.70 -4.10
CA TYR A 540 2.34 -1.69 -3.06
C TYR A 540 3.65 -0.90 -3.11
N GLY A 541 4.77 -1.59 -3.36
CA GLY A 541 6.12 -1.08 -3.08
C GLY A 541 6.42 0.26 -3.73
N LEU A 542 6.29 0.33 -5.04
CA LEU A 542 6.64 1.52 -5.82
C LEU A 542 5.68 2.70 -5.60
N PRO A 543 4.34 2.54 -5.68
CA PRO A 543 3.42 3.64 -5.39
C PRO A 543 3.60 4.23 -3.99
N ALA A 544 3.74 3.38 -2.97
CA ALA A 544 3.99 3.82 -1.60
C ALA A 544 5.30 4.60 -1.49
N ALA A 545 6.35 4.16 -2.19
CA ALA A 545 7.63 4.86 -2.23
C ALA A 545 7.51 6.25 -2.88
N VAL A 546 6.74 6.39 -3.95
CA VAL A 546 6.49 7.69 -4.60
C VAL A 546 5.72 8.62 -3.67
N GLY A 547 4.67 8.14 -3.02
CA GLY A 547 3.90 8.92 -2.04
C GLY A 547 4.75 9.37 -0.85
N ALA A 548 5.54 8.44 -0.28
CA ALA A 548 6.48 8.77 0.79
C ALA A 548 7.58 9.74 0.32
N GLY A 549 8.05 9.61 -0.91
CA GLY A 549 9.00 10.53 -1.53
C GLY A 549 8.46 11.96 -1.65
N LEU A 550 7.18 12.13 -1.98
CA LEU A 550 6.51 13.44 -1.97
C LEU A 550 6.49 14.06 -0.57
N ALA A 551 6.20 13.26 0.46
CA ALA A 551 6.24 13.72 1.84
C ALA A 551 7.67 14.08 2.28
N ASN A 552 8.63 13.20 2.02
CA ASN A 552 10.03 13.37 2.40
C ASN A 552 10.70 14.55 1.68
N LYS A 553 10.30 14.86 0.44
CA LYS A 553 10.72 16.07 -0.27
C LYS A 553 10.43 17.35 0.56
N LYS A 554 9.27 17.41 1.22
CA LYS A 554 8.92 18.51 2.11
C LYS A 554 9.65 18.47 3.45
N LEU A 555 10.02 17.26 3.91
CA LEU A 555 10.68 17.03 5.18
C LEU A 555 12.22 17.04 5.08
N GLY A 556 12.76 17.24 3.87
CA GLY A 556 14.21 17.27 3.63
C GLY A 556 14.91 15.92 3.77
N ARG A 557 14.18 14.79 3.61
CA ARG A 557 14.72 13.44 3.76
C ARG A 557 15.01 12.79 2.43
N PHE A 558 16.08 12.00 2.37
CA PHE A 558 16.46 11.20 1.20
C PHE A 558 15.66 9.90 1.15
N SER A 559 14.81 9.74 0.14
CA SER A 559 13.94 8.56 0.01
C SER A 559 14.60 7.43 -0.75
N VAL A 560 14.54 6.23 -0.19
CA VAL A 560 15.07 4.99 -0.78
C VAL A 560 13.98 3.92 -0.81
N ASN A 561 13.91 3.19 -1.93
CA ASN A 561 13.05 2.03 -2.10
C ASN A 561 13.88 0.83 -2.55
N ILE A 562 13.72 -0.32 -1.91
CA ILE A 562 14.21 -1.61 -2.43
C ILE A 562 13.01 -2.32 -3.03
N GLN A 563 12.98 -2.46 -4.35
CA GLN A 563 11.82 -2.87 -5.11
C GLN A 563 11.97 -4.29 -5.64
N CYS A 564 11.05 -5.18 -5.27
CA CYS A 564 10.98 -6.52 -5.85
C CYS A 564 10.48 -6.46 -7.30
N ASP A 565 11.05 -7.30 -8.15
CA ASP A 565 10.78 -7.35 -9.59
C ASP A 565 9.33 -7.70 -9.93
N GLY A 566 8.79 -8.76 -9.33
CA GLY A 566 7.39 -9.15 -9.52
C GLY A 566 6.40 -8.10 -9.02
N ASP A 567 6.64 -7.53 -7.83
CA ASP A 567 5.81 -6.46 -7.23
C ASP A 567 5.80 -5.19 -8.10
N PHE A 568 6.95 -4.84 -8.71
CA PHE A 568 7.07 -3.71 -9.61
C PHE A 568 6.09 -3.78 -10.79
N MET A 569 5.91 -4.98 -11.37
CA MET A 569 5.12 -5.17 -12.58
C MET A 569 3.61 -4.98 -12.39
N TYR A 570 3.14 -4.91 -11.15
CA TYR A 570 1.72 -4.59 -10.87
C TYR A 570 1.40 -3.11 -11.06
N ALA A 571 2.34 -2.21 -10.71
CA ALA A 571 2.09 -0.76 -10.73
C ALA A 571 3.30 0.04 -11.30
N PRO A 572 3.89 -0.36 -12.45
CA PRO A 572 5.09 0.29 -12.99
C PRO A 572 4.85 1.76 -13.37
N GLY A 573 3.62 2.13 -13.72
CA GLY A 573 3.22 3.50 -14.06
C GLY A 573 3.48 4.53 -12.96
N ALA A 574 3.68 4.11 -11.71
CA ALA A 574 4.08 5.00 -10.63
C ALA A 574 5.44 5.66 -10.86
N LEU A 575 6.35 5.05 -11.65
CA LEU A 575 7.59 5.70 -12.07
C LEU A 575 7.35 6.94 -12.94
N TRP A 576 6.39 6.85 -13.88
CA TRP A 576 6.01 8.02 -14.67
C TRP A 576 5.48 9.14 -13.77
N SER A 577 4.63 8.82 -12.80
CA SER A 577 4.14 9.80 -11.83
C SER A 577 5.30 10.41 -11.02
N ALA A 578 6.30 9.61 -10.62
CA ALA A 578 7.49 10.12 -9.92
C ALA A 578 8.28 11.11 -10.80
N ALA A 579 8.48 10.79 -12.08
CA ALA A 579 9.18 11.67 -13.03
C ALA A 579 8.38 12.96 -13.26
N HIS A 580 7.07 12.85 -13.55
CA HIS A 580 6.19 13.97 -13.83
C HIS A 580 6.12 14.99 -12.67
N HIS A 581 5.98 14.48 -11.44
CA HIS A 581 5.90 15.32 -10.24
C HIS A 581 7.27 15.61 -9.59
N ARG A 582 8.37 15.19 -10.25
CA ARG A 582 9.76 15.39 -9.78
C ARG A 582 9.94 14.96 -8.34
N VAL A 583 9.62 13.70 -8.07
CA VAL A 583 9.76 13.10 -6.74
C VAL A 583 11.17 12.55 -6.58
N PRO A 584 12.00 13.10 -5.68
CA PRO A 584 13.35 12.60 -5.44
C PRO A 584 13.27 11.25 -4.73
N LEU A 585 13.49 10.17 -5.48
CA LEU A 585 13.38 8.79 -5.00
C LEU A 585 14.46 7.92 -5.65
N LEU A 586 15.24 7.22 -4.86
CA LEU A 586 16.13 6.16 -5.31
C LEU A 586 15.41 4.82 -5.22
N SER A 587 15.05 4.24 -6.34
CA SER A 587 14.54 2.87 -6.43
C SER A 587 15.66 1.91 -6.83
N VAL A 588 15.92 0.90 -6.00
CA VAL A 588 16.89 -0.16 -6.28
C VAL A 588 16.14 -1.47 -6.47
N MET A 589 16.19 -2.03 -7.68
CA MET A 589 15.53 -3.29 -7.98
C MET A 589 16.29 -4.45 -7.35
N HIS A 590 15.58 -5.26 -6.60
CA HIS A 590 15.97 -6.60 -6.23
C HIS A 590 15.39 -7.54 -7.30
N ASN A 591 16.10 -7.65 -8.42
CA ASN A 591 15.69 -8.39 -9.60
C ASN A 591 16.18 -9.83 -9.52
N ASN A 592 15.47 -10.68 -8.81
CA ASN A 592 15.77 -12.11 -8.68
C ASN A 592 15.11 -12.96 -9.78
N ARG A 593 14.39 -12.33 -10.72
CA ARG A 593 13.69 -12.95 -11.86
C ARG A 593 12.68 -14.01 -11.46
N ALA A 594 12.08 -13.86 -10.27
CA ALA A 594 11.14 -14.86 -9.77
C ALA A 594 10.21 -14.31 -8.70
N TYR A 595 9.02 -14.91 -8.59
CA TYR A 595 8.18 -14.87 -7.40
C TYR A 595 8.78 -15.83 -6.36
N GLY A 596 9.86 -15.39 -5.69
CA GLY A 596 10.69 -16.26 -4.86
C GLY A 596 9.99 -16.86 -3.65
N ALA A 597 9.04 -16.14 -3.03
CA ALA A 597 8.24 -16.65 -1.91
C ALA A 597 7.33 -17.78 -2.37
N GLU A 598 6.63 -17.59 -3.49
CA GLU A 598 5.75 -18.59 -4.10
C GLU A 598 6.52 -19.82 -4.54
N ALA A 599 7.70 -19.64 -5.14
CA ALA A 599 8.58 -20.74 -5.51
C ALA A 599 8.94 -21.61 -4.31
N MET A 600 9.30 -21.01 -3.17
CA MET A 600 9.58 -21.75 -1.94
C MET A 600 8.36 -22.52 -1.41
N LEU A 601 7.17 -21.90 -1.41
CA LEU A 601 5.95 -22.53 -0.94
C LEU A 601 5.57 -23.73 -1.80
N VAL A 602 5.68 -23.60 -3.12
CA VAL A 602 5.43 -24.71 -4.06
C VAL A 602 6.47 -25.83 -3.90
N GLN A 603 7.76 -25.48 -3.71
CA GLN A 603 8.80 -26.48 -3.41
C GLN A 603 8.54 -27.21 -2.09
N HIS A 604 8.14 -26.48 -1.04
CA HIS A 604 7.76 -27.09 0.22
C HIS A 604 6.64 -28.12 0.02
N MET A 605 5.64 -27.76 -0.79
CA MET A 605 4.53 -28.66 -1.11
C MET A 605 4.98 -29.87 -1.96
N ALA A 606 5.88 -29.66 -2.93
CA ALA A 606 6.45 -30.76 -3.72
C ALA A 606 7.25 -31.75 -2.83
N ASN A 607 8.09 -31.23 -1.94
CA ASN A 607 8.84 -32.03 -0.95
C ASN A 607 7.90 -32.84 -0.04
N ARG A 608 6.86 -32.19 0.50
CA ARG A 608 5.86 -32.88 1.35
C ARG A 608 5.15 -34.02 0.63
N ARG A 609 5.01 -33.90 -0.69
CA ARG A 609 4.35 -34.93 -1.54
C ARG A 609 5.31 -35.90 -2.22
N ASN A 610 6.62 -35.81 -1.91
CA ASN A 610 7.69 -36.58 -2.56
C ASN A 610 7.67 -36.46 -4.10
N ARG A 611 7.49 -35.23 -4.61
CA ARG A 611 7.45 -34.91 -6.03
C ARG A 611 8.72 -34.13 -6.45
N PRO A 612 9.09 -34.16 -7.76
CA PRO A 612 10.22 -33.40 -8.26
C PRO A 612 10.07 -31.90 -7.99
N ILE A 613 11.17 -31.24 -7.60
CA ILE A 613 11.22 -29.80 -7.30
C ILE A 613 11.37 -28.94 -8.56
N LYS A 614 12.13 -29.42 -9.57
CA LYS A 614 12.46 -28.64 -10.77
C LYS A 614 11.25 -28.05 -11.51
N PRO A 615 10.08 -28.73 -11.65
CA PRO A 615 8.91 -28.14 -12.30
C PRO A 615 8.29 -26.94 -11.55
N VAL A 616 8.75 -26.64 -10.34
CA VAL A 616 8.29 -25.48 -9.55
C VAL A 616 8.63 -24.14 -10.23
N ASP A 617 9.63 -24.10 -11.10
CA ASP A 617 9.98 -22.91 -11.85
C ASP A 617 8.86 -22.46 -12.82
N ILE A 618 8.00 -23.39 -13.23
CA ILE A 618 6.82 -23.09 -14.05
C ILE A 618 5.84 -22.22 -13.27
N GLY A 619 5.59 -21.00 -13.74
CA GLY A 619 4.68 -20.03 -13.14
C GLY A 619 5.27 -19.22 -11.99
N THR A 620 6.52 -19.47 -11.57
CA THR A 620 7.21 -18.71 -10.53
C THR A 620 8.45 -17.96 -11.05
N VAL A 621 9.06 -18.42 -12.13
CA VAL A 621 10.20 -17.76 -12.76
C VAL A 621 9.75 -16.85 -13.90
N ILE A 622 10.32 -15.64 -13.98
CA ILE A 622 9.99 -14.58 -14.93
C ILE A 622 11.23 -14.09 -15.68
N ASP A 623 12.01 -15.02 -16.24
CA ASP A 623 13.30 -14.73 -16.89
C ASP A 623 13.38 -15.09 -18.38
N ASP A 624 12.32 -15.61 -18.99
CA ASP A 624 12.26 -15.92 -20.41
C ASP A 624 11.02 -15.28 -21.09
N PRO A 625 11.17 -14.09 -21.71
CA PRO A 625 12.37 -13.24 -21.74
C PRO A 625 12.58 -12.47 -20.42
N PRO A 626 13.84 -12.15 -20.05
CA PRO A 626 14.11 -11.36 -18.85
C PRO A 626 13.67 -9.91 -19.04
N ILE A 627 13.02 -9.36 -18.00
CA ILE A 627 12.57 -7.97 -18.01
C ILE A 627 13.77 -7.05 -17.72
N ASN A 628 13.91 -5.99 -18.50
CA ASN A 628 14.90 -4.92 -18.28
C ASN A 628 14.21 -3.71 -17.62
N TYR A 629 14.29 -3.63 -16.32
CA TYR A 629 13.63 -2.58 -15.55
C TYR A 629 14.26 -1.20 -15.75
N ALA A 630 15.56 -1.15 -16.05
CA ALA A 630 16.23 0.11 -16.38
C ALA A 630 15.67 0.72 -17.67
N LYS A 631 15.45 -0.08 -18.72
CA LYS A 631 14.82 0.40 -19.96
C LYS A 631 13.36 0.81 -19.75
N LEU A 632 12.60 0.08 -18.94
CA LEU A 632 11.24 0.48 -18.60
C LEU A 632 11.22 1.85 -17.89
N ALA A 633 12.10 2.06 -16.93
CA ALA A 633 12.23 3.33 -16.21
C ALA A 633 12.65 4.48 -17.13
N GLN A 634 13.62 4.25 -18.02
CA GLN A 634 14.04 5.22 -19.02
C GLN A 634 12.89 5.60 -19.96
N GLY A 635 12.06 4.64 -20.39
CA GLY A 635 10.86 4.88 -21.20
C GLY A 635 9.80 5.73 -20.49
N MET A 636 9.84 5.81 -19.16
CA MET A 636 8.97 6.64 -18.31
C MET A 636 9.63 7.95 -17.87
N GLY A 637 10.79 8.31 -18.44
CA GLY A 637 11.48 9.55 -18.13
C GLY A 637 12.30 9.55 -16.82
N VAL A 638 12.57 8.38 -16.25
CA VAL A 638 13.38 8.21 -15.04
C VAL A 638 14.81 7.87 -15.41
N TYR A 639 15.78 8.53 -14.75
CA TYR A 639 17.18 8.10 -14.87
C TYR A 639 17.33 6.66 -14.37
N ALA A 640 17.93 5.79 -15.18
CA ALA A 640 18.11 4.40 -14.77
C ALA A 640 19.36 3.75 -15.32
N GLU A 641 19.96 2.86 -14.55
CA GLU A 641 21.09 2.03 -14.90
C GLU A 641 20.82 0.55 -14.63
N GLY A 642 21.37 -0.32 -15.45
CA GLY A 642 21.27 -1.77 -15.32
C GLY A 642 20.82 -2.46 -16.61
N PRO A 643 20.61 -3.78 -16.59
CA PRO A 643 20.72 -4.67 -15.42
C PRO A 643 22.18 -4.90 -14.98
N ILE A 644 22.46 -4.74 -13.70
CA ILE A 644 23.77 -4.95 -13.09
C ILE A 644 23.85 -6.39 -12.59
N THR A 645 24.83 -7.14 -13.07
CA THR A 645 25.07 -8.53 -12.68
C THR A 645 26.40 -8.72 -11.95
N ASP A 646 27.44 -7.91 -12.31
CA ASP A 646 28.73 -7.93 -11.63
C ASP A 646 28.67 -7.01 -10.38
N PRO A 647 28.95 -7.53 -9.18
CA PRO A 647 28.93 -6.73 -7.95
C PRO A 647 29.91 -5.55 -7.96
N LYS A 648 30.96 -5.55 -8.82
CA LYS A 648 31.91 -4.43 -8.94
C LYS A 648 31.28 -3.18 -9.55
N ASP A 649 30.25 -3.34 -10.39
CA ASP A 649 29.58 -2.24 -11.06
C ASP A 649 28.51 -1.58 -10.17
N LEU A 650 28.13 -2.23 -9.07
CA LEU A 650 27.02 -1.81 -8.23
C LEU A 650 27.27 -0.48 -7.52
N ALA A 651 28.38 -0.35 -6.77
CA ALA A 651 28.69 0.87 -6.03
C ALA A 651 28.81 2.11 -6.93
N PRO A 652 29.50 2.05 -8.10
CA PRO A 652 29.55 3.19 -9.02
C PRO A 652 28.16 3.62 -9.53
N ALA A 653 27.29 2.67 -9.87
CA ALA A 653 25.94 2.95 -10.33
C ALA A 653 25.06 3.58 -9.23
N LEU A 654 25.12 3.05 -8.01
CA LEU A 654 24.40 3.60 -6.88
C LEU A 654 24.82 5.05 -6.59
N ASN A 655 26.14 5.34 -6.63
CA ASN A 655 26.64 6.70 -6.39
C ASN A 655 26.16 7.70 -7.46
N ARG A 656 26.10 7.29 -8.74
CA ARG A 656 25.54 8.14 -9.81
C ARG A 656 24.04 8.36 -9.62
N ALA A 657 23.29 7.33 -9.26
CA ALA A 657 21.86 7.42 -8.97
C ALA A 657 21.57 8.32 -7.75
N VAL A 658 22.34 8.20 -6.67
CA VAL A 658 22.28 9.11 -5.49
C VAL A 658 22.47 10.57 -5.93
N ALA A 659 23.46 10.84 -6.79
CA ALA A 659 23.69 12.20 -7.31
C ALA A 659 22.49 12.75 -8.10
N VAL A 660 21.77 11.89 -8.84
CA VAL A 660 20.52 12.26 -9.53
C VAL A 660 19.43 12.64 -8.54
N VAL A 661 19.20 11.79 -7.53
CA VAL A 661 18.16 12.04 -6.52
C VAL A 661 18.44 13.32 -5.71
N LYS A 662 19.70 13.62 -5.42
CA LYS A 662 20.12 14.87 -4.76
C LYS A 662 19.83 16.12 -5.60
N ARG A 663 19.67 16.00 -6.91
CA ARG A 663 19.21 17.08 -7.78
C ARG A 663 17.68 17.26 -7.81
N GLY A 664 16.94 16.39 -7.11
CA GLY A 664 15.48 16.44 -7.01
C GLY A 664 14.76 15.58 -8.05
N GLU A 665 15.44 14.62 -8.67
CA GLU A 665 14.89 13.74 -9.70
C GLU A 665 14.81 12.29 -9.22
N PRO A 666 13.87 11.46 -9.72
CA PRO A 666 13.86 10.03 -9.43
C PRO A 666 14.97 9.29 -10.19
N ALA A 667 15.48 8.23 -9.59
CA ALA A 667 16.46 7.34 -10.20
C ALA A 667 16.13 5.87 -9.89
N LEU A 668 16.46 4.96 -10.84
CA LEU A 668 16.33 3.53 -10.67
C LEU A 668 17.65 2.81 -10.99
N VAL A 669 18.02 1.85 -10.15
CA VAL A 669 19.15 0.94 -10.41
C VAL A 669 18.61 -0.49 -10.48
N ASP A 670 18.69 -1.11 -11.66
CA ASP A 670 18.26 -2.51 -11.87
C ASP A 670 19.40 -3.46 -11.52
N VAL A 671 19.27 -4.18 -10.40
CA VAL A 671 20.29 -5.12 -9.91
C VAL A 671 19.77 -6.54 -10.00
N VAL A 672 20.41 -7.35 -10.84
CA VAL A 672 20.11 -8.78 -10.92
C VAL A 672 20.71 -9.46 -9.71
N THR A 673 19.84 -10.06 -8.91
CA THR A 673 20.22 -10.74 -7.68
C THR A 673 20.10 -12.25 -7.80
N GLN A 674 20.73 -12.96 -6.87
CA GLN A 674 20.51 -14.39 -6.74
C GLN A 674 19.03 -14.68 -6.50
N MET A 675 18.53 -15.77 -7.05
CA MET A 675 17.12 -16.14 -6.94
C MET A 675 16.71 -16.42 -5.49
N ARG A 676 17.65 -16.82 -4.64
CA ARG A 676 17.45 -17.20 -3.23
C ARG A 676 18.59 -16.69 -2.34
#